data_36073ef276cb0c4e64aed3f1ee04fae3
#
_entry.id   36073ef276cb0c4e64aed3f1ee04fae3
#
_cell.length_a   1.000
_cell.length_b   1.000
_cell.length_c   1.000
_cell.angle_alpha   90.00
_cell.angle_beta   90.00
_cell.angle_gamma   90.00
#
_symmetry.space_group_name_H-M   'P 1'
#
loop_
_entity.id
_entity.type
_entity.pdbx_description
1 polymer ?
#
loop_
_entity_poly.entity_id
_entity_poly.type
_entity_poly.pdbx_seq_one_letter_code
_entity_poly.pdbx_strand_id
1 'polypeptide(L)'
;MHPADHAADKAVDNAEVHAAQQAAASTAAGEHAPNTPVAPAGGKLLPTAGKNLHAGGRSLPSGRYWARGLFWGALTLALAFALRMLEWPCWQNPEYRLGSEWLLATHDAYTWVAGAEDFGLAVGHPMAVMLKGMADMAGTTPAAVAFWFPALLASFVAVIAFAWVWALGSIEAGVAAGILTSIAPGFLARTLLGFYDTDLVTLFFPLLMTLAPASWAMRYMLLPGMVLRRLSASSGVMNLRRFIMRKQPQSPWTPSFKQAGHLGNPLRWQWVVLLGCSGVIAWWTQEWHSVFPYLIRYNVGLLAFMSMVMAPRGRRGLLLLGSMAYALPTLAGPWGFGFSLLLLAAGTKTGFKLRRLLCKPWLLALLLVGVGYLMLQGEILTSIVNHVNAYVKHTGDVKSTGAGLSLEYPSVAQSIIEVQDLGFAEIFPYFHPWMEAAVLGLLGFALVALRRPGALFLLPLAALGVLSVKMGGRMVMFGAPIMAIGLTLPLYWLLQRLLRADLRGAVAGILTSGLLLALLVAPFADMIPAMSQGPIINRRHAEALSRAKVMTPPDAVLWLWWDWGYAANHFALRQTIADGAQHAGPSLYLPAAVFATDNPRFARQIIRYTAQCGNEPGKVFEGLDGQGAQDLMDKLRSPETPLIESKGKLYVVASFEMLRLGFWISNFGNWNFVTRSGEGGALSIVPQALAYKLDTGEVRLEGNSSAIYASSISVFEETGVTRRNYIEDWFDAHPKATPEEQHEFLSKRRNINFLFNRVTDEKLAIDAGLYNSLMVQLLVGDPQDPRISPYFKLVYDNVFARIYEVL
;
A
#
# COMPACT_ATOMS: atom_id res chain seq x y z
N MET A 1 -3.75 36.56 -16.92
CA MET A 1 -2.71 37.56 -17.25
C MET A 1 -1.51 36.79 -17.76
N HIS A 2 -1.10 37.09 -18.97
CA HIS A 2 -0.06 36.41 -19.76
C HIS A 2 1.35 36.53 -19.13
N PRO A 3 2.24 35.56 -19.34
CA PRO A 3 3.67 35.69 -19.06
C PRO A 3 4.44 36.16 -20.30
N ALA A 4 5.19 37.23 -20.18
CA ALA A 4 6.32 37.56 -21.01
C ALA A 4 7.31 38.33 -20.15
N ASP A 5 8.59 37.98 -20.36
CA ASP A 5 9.83 38.62 -19.97
C ASP A 5 10.71 37.79 -19.03
N HIS A 6 11.62 37.08 -19.69
CA HIS A 6 13.04 37.00 -19.31
C HIS A 6 13.78 36.14 -20.37
N ALA A 7 14.16 36.81 -21.44
CA ALA A 7 15.18 36.33 -22.37
C ALA A 7 16.20 37.45 -22.54
N ALA A 8 17.25 37.43 -21.72
CA ALA A 8 18.53 38.13 -21.95
C ALA A 8 19.47 37.78 -20.78
N ASP A 9 20.35 36.79 -20.98
CA ASP A 9 21.75 36.79 -20.54
C ASP A 9 22.32 35.39 -20.83
N LYS A 10 22.78 35.27 -22.08
CA LYS A 10 23.73 34.25 -22.52
C LYS A 10 24.63 34.86 -23.56
N ALA A 11 25.67 35.49 -23.12
CA ALA A 11 26.90 35.72 -23.86
C ALA A 11 27.94 36.30 -22.91
N VAL A 12 28.96 35.57 -22.70
CA VAL A 12 30.33 35.81 -22.17
C VAL A 12 30.71 34.63 -21.26
N ASP A 13 31.49 33.75 -21.83
CA ASP A 13 32.71 33.12 -21.34
C ASP A 13 32.94 31.78 -22.06
N ASN A 14 33.41 31.92 -23.29
CA ASN A 14 34.14 30.88 -24.02
C ASN A 14 35.55 31.41 -24.35
N ALA A 15 36.46 31.37 -23.36
CA ALA A 15 37.88 31.58 -23.62
C ALA A 15 38.72 31.25 -22.37
N GLU A 16 38.86 29.96 -22.11
CA GLU A 16 39.98 29.48 -21.20
C GLU A 16 39.98 27.94 -21.05
N VAL A 17 39.92 27.19 -22.15
CA VAL A 17 40.26 25.75 -22.17
C VAL A 17 41.04 25.38 -23.42
N HIS A 18 42.08 26.14 -23.73
CA HIS A 18 43.02 25.77 -24.80
C HIS A 18 44.47 26.10 -24.43
N ALA A 19 44.95 25.64 -23.25
CA ALA A 19 46.37 25.76 -22.93
C ALA A 19 46.81 24.72 -21.86
N ALA A 20 46.67 23.47 -22.14
CA ALA A 20 47.28 22.39 -21.34
C ALA A 20 47.37 21.07 -22.07
N GLN A 21 47.65 21.07 -23.34
CA GLN A 21 48.01 19.87 -24.13
C GLN A 21 49.18 20.09 -25.04
N GLN A 22 50.35 20.48 -24.46
CA GLN A 22 51.64 20.44 -25.17
C GLN A 22 52.78 20.57 -24.17
N ALA A 23 53.10 19.46 -23.48
CA ALA A 23 54.47 19.28 -22.90
C ALA A 23 54.53 17.89 -22.28
N ALA A 24 54.94 16.88 -23.00
CA ALA A 24 55.64 15.70 -22.51
C ALA A 24 55.75 14.67 -23.66
N ALA A 25 56.53 14.98 -24.64
CA ALA A 25 57.15 14.00 -25.52
C ALA A 25 58.61 14.43 -25.60
N SER A 26 59.52 13.68 -24.95
CA SER A 26 60.86 13.35 -25.43
C SER A 26 61.70 12.76 -24.29
N THR A 27 62.40 11.81 -24.69
CA THR A 27 63.63 11.07 -24.22
C THR A 27 63.35 9.65 -23.80
N ALA A 28 63.52 8.67 -24.59
CA ALA A 28 64.56 8.17 -25.50
C ALA A 28 65.68 7.43 -24.78
N ALA A 29 65.68 6.12 -25.06
CA ALA A 29 66.83 5.32 -25.49
C ALA A 29 67.86 4.76 -24.46
N GLY A 30 68.20 3.50 -24.70
CA GLY A 30 69.41 2.83 -24.42
C GLY A 30 69.40 1.88 -23.23
N GLU A 31 69.87 0.61 -23.19
CA GLU A 31 70.54 -0.25 -24.13
C GLU A 31 70.73 -1.62 -23.40
N HIS A 32 70.71 -2.69 -24.17
CA HIS A 32 71.47 -3.94 -24.08
C HIS A 32 71.40 -4.96 -22.94
N ALA A 33 71.03 -6.18 -23.35
CA ALA A 33 71.31 -7.49 -22.81
C ALA A 33 72.85 -7.83 -22.86
N PRO A 34 73.35 -8.94 -22.36
CA PRO A 34 72.86 -10.31 -22.52
C PRO A 34 73.17 -11.36 -21.41
N ASN A 35 72.51 -12.51 -21.49
CA ASN A 35 72.92 -13.92 -21.31
C ASN A 35 73.96 -14.31 -20.25
N THR A 36 73.76 -15.28 -19.41
CA THR A 36 73.78 -16.75 -19.63
C THR A 36 73.58 -17.54 -18.30
N PRO A 37 73.46 -18.83 -18.31
CA PRO A 37 72.79 -19.65 -17.31
C PRO A 37 73.70 -20.33 -16.31
N VAL A 38 73.23 -20.65 -15.13
CA VAL A 38 73.82 -21.67 -14.23
C VAL A 38 72.70 -22.48 -13.56
N ALA A 39 72.70 -23.78 -13.86
CA ALA A 39 72.08 -24.82 -13.06
C ALA A 39 73.21 -25.61 -12.35
N PRO A 40 72.92 -26.64 -11.51
CA PRO A 40 71.98 -26.73 -10.36
C PRO A 40 72.74 -27.18 -9.09
N ALA A 41 72.18 -27.04 -7.95
CA ALA A 41 72.62 -27.78 -6.79
C ALA A 41 71.48 -28.21 -5.87
N GLY A 42 71.46 -29.46 -5.68
CA GLY A 42 70.68 -30.36 -4.92
C GLY A 42 70.29 -29.93 -3.53
N GLY A 43 69.11 -30.35 -3.15
CA GLY A 43 68.65 -30.22 -1.79
C GLY A 43 67.31 -30.86 -1.48
N LYS A 44 67.32 -32.00 -0.97
CA LYS A 44 66.41 -32.66 -0.01
C LYS A 44 64.94 -32.72 -0.32
N LEU A 45 64.54 -33.89 -0.73
CA LEU A 45 63.19 -34.42 -0.62
C LEU A 45 62.68 -34.37 0.83
N LEU A 46 61.71 -33.58 1.11
CA LEU A 46 60.85 -33.70 2.28
C LEU A 46 59.59 -34.52 1.89
N PRO A 47 59.08 -35.38 2.79
CA PRO A 47 58.05 -36.36 2.44
C PRO A 47 56.75 -35.66 2.13
N THR A 48 56.16 -35.96 0.99
CA THR A 48 54.81 -35.65 0.61
C THR A 48 53.84 -36.32 1.56
N ALA A 49 53.39 -35.60 2.57
CA ALA A 49 52.22 -35.98 3.33
C ALA A 49 51.03 -36.02 2.36
N GLY A 50 50.60 -37.20 2.02
CA GLY A 50 49.40 -37.46 1.25
C GLY A 50 48.18 -36.80 1.92
N LYS A 51 47.85 -35.63 1.49
CA LYS A 51 46.56 -35.04 1.85
C LYS A 51 45.52 -35.84 1.09
N ASN A 52 44.93 -36.81 1.77
CA ASN A 52 43.64 -37.39 1.43
C ASN A 52 42.65 -36.26 1.21
N LEU A 53 42.45 -35.88 -0.03
CA LEU A 53 41.31 -35.08 -0.47
C LEU A 53 40.06 -35.94 -0.30
N HIS A 54 39.62 -36.12 0.93
CA HIS A 54 38.24 -36.52 1.16
C HIS A 54 37.36 -35.49 0.45
N ALA A 55 36.72 -35.95 -0.60
CA ALA A 55 35.61 -35.26 -1.26
C ALA A 55 34.47 -35.09 -0.26
N GLY A 56 34.65 -34.21 0.72
CA GLY A 56 33.64 -33.78 1.62
C GLY A 56 32.61 -32.94 0.85
N GLY A 57 31.56 -33.58 0.40
CA GLY A 57 30.35 -32.84 0.07
C GLY A 57 30.04 -31.89 1.22
N ARG A 58 30.12 -30.57 1.00
CA ARG A 58 29.82 -29.59 2.05
C ARG A 58 28.46 -29.93 2.63
N SER A 59 28.46 -30.46 3.85
CA SER A 59 27.31 -30.61 4.71
C SER A 59 26.55 -29.28 4.76
N LEU A 60 25.27 -29.31 5.03
CA LEU A 60 24.49 -28.14 5.43
C LEU A 60 25.29 -27.33 6.46
N PRO A 61 25.16 -26.00 6.49
CA PRO A 61 25.83 -25.16 7.47
C PRO A 61 25.71 -25.77 8.87
N SER A 62 26.80 -25.68 9.66
CA SER A 62 26.85 -26.26 11.01
C SER A 62 25.68 -25.73 11.87
N GLY A 63 25.27 -26.46 12.90
CA GLY A 63 24.24 -26.00 13.84
C GLY A 63 24.50 -24.59 14.40
N ARG A 64 25.79 -24.24 14.58
CA ARG A 64 26.23 -22.89 15.00
C ARG A 64 25.82 -21.78 14.00
N TYR A 65 25.85 -22.08 12.71
CA TYR A 65 25.45 -21.11 11.67
C TYR A 65 23.94 -20.84 11.71
N TRP A 66 23.13 -21.87 11.91
CA TRP A 66 21.69 -21.73 12.06
C TRP A 66 21.32 -21.02 13.37
N ALA A 67 21.97 -21.39 14.49
CA ALA A 67 21.77 -20.70 15.76
C ALA A 67 22.08 -19.20 15.67
N ARG A 68 23.18 -18.84 14.96
CA ARG A 68 23.52 -17.44 14.69
C ARG A 68 22.44 -16.73 13.87
N GLY A 69 21.92 -17.35 12.81
CA GLY A 69 20.85 -16.79 11.99
C GLY A 69 19.57 -16.58 12.78
N LEU A 70 19.17 -17.56 13.59
CA LEU A 70 18.00 -17.46 14.45
C LEU A 70 18.13 -16.34 15.50
N PHE A 71 19.30 -16.22 16.13
CA PHE A 71 19.58 -15.14 17.08
C PHE A 71 19.43 -13.76 16.44
N TRP A 72 20.05 -13.53 15.27
CA TRP A 72 19.97 -12.26 14.57
C TRP A 72 18.58 -11.98 14.02
N GLY A 73 17.84 -13.02 13.61
CA GLY A 73 16.45 -12.91 13.21
C GLY A 73 15.54 -12.49 14.38
N ALA A 74 15.72 -13.09 15.56
CA ALA A 74 14.98 -12.72 16.78
C ALA A 74 15.32 -11.28 17.21
N LEU A 75 16.59 -10.89 17.15
CA LEU A 75 17.00 -9.51 17.41
C LEU A 75 16.40 -8.53 16.40
N THR A 76 16.35 -8.90 15.12
CA THR A 76 15.69 -8.08 14.08
C THR A 76 14.21 -7.87 14.40
N LEU A 77 13.50 -8.93 14.82
CA LEU A 77 12.11 -8.85 15.26
C LEU A 77 11.95 -7.87 16.42
N ALA A 78 12.75 -8.05 17.47
CA ALA A 78 12.66 -7.22 18.67
C ALA A 78 12.94 -5.74 18.37
N LEU A 79 13.98 -5.44 17.59
CA LEU A 79 14.32 -4.08 17.22
C LEU A 79 13.29 -3.45 16.28
N ALA A 80 12.79 -4.19 15.29
CA ALA A 80 11.75 -3.69 14.39
C ALA A 80 10.46 -3.36 15.17
N PHE A 81 10.04 -4.25 16.08
CA PHE A 81 8.88 -4.01 16.92
C PHE A 81 9.09 -2.81 17.86
N ALA A 82 10.26 -2.72 18.52
CA ALA A 82 10.57 -1.61 19.42
C ALA A 82 10.55 -0.25 18.69
N LEU A 83 11.09 -0.18 17.47
CA LEU A 83 11.05 1.05 16.65
C LEU A 83 9.62 1.42 16.29
N ARG A 84 8.78 0.45 15.92
CA ARG A 84 7.36 0.71 15.62
C ARG A 84 6.58 1.18 16.84
N MET A 85 6.98 0.75 18.04
CA MET A 85 6.35 1.21 19.30
C MET A 85 6.70 2.65 19.64
N LEU A 86 7.58 3.35 18.90
CA LEU A 86 7.80 4.79 19.09
C LEU A 86 6.54 5.62 18.79
N GLU A 87 5.58 5.11 18.04
CA GLU A 87 4.29 5.76 17.85
C GLU A 87 3.33 5.60 19.05
N TRP A 88 3.57 4.62 19.94
CA TRP A 88 2.68 4.31 21.06
C TRP A 88 2.31 5.51 21.95
N PRO A 89 3.22 6.45 22.28
CA PRO A 89 2.86 7.63 23.06
C PRO A 89 1.78 8.49 22.41
N CYS A 90 1.69 8.53 21.08
CA CYS A 90 0.67 9.29 20.35
C CYS A 90 -0.74 8.71 20.59
N TRP A 91 -0.84 7.42 20.88
CA TRP A 91 -2.10 6.72 21.11
C TRP A 91 -2.60 6.81 22.58
N GLN A 92 -1.90 7.53 23.46
CA GLN A 92 -2.31 7.68 24.87
C GLN A 92 -3.43 8.71 25.07
N ASN A 93 -3.88 9.39 24.01
CA ASN A 93 -4.99 10.32 24.08
C ASN A 93 -6.29 9.56 24.44
N PRO A 94 -7.01 9.95 25.52
CA PRO A 94 -8.31 9.34 25.86
C PRO A 94 -9.37 9.42 24.76
N GLU A 95 -9.30 10.42 23.89
CA GLU A 95 -10.21 10.58 22.73
C GLU A 95 -10.01 9.48 21.67
N TYR A 96 -8.93 8.72 21.73
CA TYR A 96 -8.66 7.61 20.80
C TYR A 96 -9.25 6.29 21.26
N ARG A 97 -10.12 6.30 22.28
CA ARG A 97 -10.81 5.12 22.81
C ARG A 97 -12.31 5.31 22.87
N LEU A 98 -13.02 4.22 22.60
CA LEU A 98 -14.44 4.11 22.90
C LEU A 98 -14.62 3.02 23.96
N GLY A 99 -14.90 3.42 25.20
CA GLY A 99 -14.86 2.51 26.34
C GLY A 99 -13.44 1.99 26.59
N SER A 100 -13.28 0.66 26.58
CA SER A 100 -11.97 0.00 26.73
C SER A 100 -11.23 -0.23 25.42
N GLU A 101 -11.86 -0.03 24.26
CA GLU A 101 -11.30 -0.34 22.96
C GLU A 101 -10.65 0.87 22.27
N TRP A 102 -9.56 0.61 21.56
CA TRP A 102 -8.91 1.60 20.71
C TRP A 102 -9.70 1.77 19.42
N LEU A 103 -9.86 3.00 18.99
CA LEU A 103 -10.32 3.31 17.64
C LEU A 103 -9.23 2.97 16.62
N LEU A 104 -9.62 2.59 15.40
CA LEU A 104 -8.68 2.11 14.39
C LEU A 104 -8.24 3.22 13.44
N ALA A 105 -7.08 3.03 12.81
CA ALA A 105 -6.39 4.06 12.02
C ALA A 105 -6.83 4.11 10.55
N THR A 106 -7.61 3.15 10.06
CA THR A 106 -8.12 3.13 8.67
C THR A 106 -9.57 2.68 8.63
N HIS A 107 -10.32 3.19 7.66
CA HIS A 107 -11.70 2.78 7.40
C HIS A 107 -11.81 1.28 7.12
N ASP A 108 -10.89 0.72 6.32
CA ASP A 108 -10.89 -0.70 5.95
C ASP A 108 -10.76 -1.64 7.15
N ALA A 109 -10.08 -1.20 8.23
CA ALA A 109 -9.96 -2.02 9.43
C ALA A 109 -11.32 -2.38 10.02
N TYR A 110 -12.29 -1.47 9.95
CA TYR A 110 -13.64 -1.71 10.48
C TYR A 110 -14.43 -2.74 9.67
N THR A 111 -14.17 -2.88 8.36
CA THR A 111 -14.81 -3.95 7.56
C THR A 111 -14.32 -5.32 7.99
N TRP A 112 -13.02 -5.46 8.30
CA TRP A 112 -12.44 -6.71 8.77
C TRP A 112 -12.92 -7.08 10.18
N VAL A 113 -13.04 -6.08 11.06
CA VAL A 113 -13.58 -6.28 12.41
C VAL A 113 -15.05 -6.66 12.35
N ALA A 114 -15.88 -5.95 11.58
CA ALA A 114 -17.28 -6.31 11.39
C ALA A 114 -17.43 -7.73 10.82
N GLY A 115 -16.61 -8.11 9.83
CA GLY A 115 -16.58 -9.47 9.28
C GLY A 115 -16.18 -10.54 10.31
N ALA A 116 -15.28 -10.21 11.23
CA ALA A 116 -14.92 -11.09 12.36
C ALA A 116 -16.05 -11.21 13.39
N GLU A 117 -16.96 -10.24 13.44
CA GLU A 117 -18.18 -10.22 14.25
C GLU A 117 -19.39 -10.82 13.50
N ASP A 118 -19.14 -11.51 12.38
CA ASP A 118 -20.16 -12.14 11.53
C ASP A 118 -21.14 -11.14 10.89
N PHE A 119 -20.70 -9.90 10.61
CA PHE A 119 -21.51 -8.86 10.00
C PHE A 119 -20.80 -8.18 8.80
N GLY A 120 -21.59 -7.71 7.82
CA GLY A 120 -21.08 -6.92 6.68
C GLY A 120 -20.42 -7.76 5.59
N LEU A 121 -19.64 -7.08 4.73
CA LEU A 121 -19.11 -7.63 3.48
C LEU A 121 -17.97 -8.62 3.66
N ALA A 122 -17.22 -8.52 4.75
CA ALA A 122 -16.02 -9.32 4.98
C ALA A 122 -16.27 -10.65 5.70
N VAL A 123 -17.54 -11.02 5.90
CA VAL A 123 -17.90 -12.32 6.51
C VAL A 123 -17.33 -13.47 5.67
N GLY A 124 -16.54 -14.35 6.31
CA GLY A 124 -15.90 -15.47 5.63
C GLY A 124 -14.62 -15.13 4.86
N HIS A 125 -14.28 -13.87 4.71
CA HIS A 125 -12.99 -13.47 4.10
C HIS A 125 -11.81 -13.90 4.98
N PRO A 126 -10.69 -14.41 4.40
CA PRO A 126 -9.54 -14.89 5.18
C PRO A 126 -9.01 -13.91 6.23
N MET A 127 -8.99 -12.61 5.94
CA MET A 127 -8.57 -11.57 6.90
C MET A 127 -9.48 -11.51 8.13
N ALA A 128 -10.80 -11.56 7.95
CA ALA A 128 -11.77 -11.53 9.03
C ALA A 128 -11.76 -12.84 9.84
N VAL A 129 -11.66 -13.99 9.15
CA VAL A 129 -11.56 -15.31 9.79
C VAL A 129 -10.28 -15.42 10.63
N MET A 130 -9.14 -14.93 10.11
CA MET A 130 -7.88 -14.87 10.86
C MET A 130 -8.02 -13.98 12.09
N LEU A 131 -8.63 -12.81 11.93
CA LEU A 131 -8.84 -11.85 13.02
C LEU A 131 -9.71 -12.44 14.14
N LYS A 132 -10.83 -13.07 13.78
CA LYS A 132 -11.71 -13.79 14.72
C LYS A 132 -10.96 -14.88 15.46
N GLY A 133 -10.24 -15.76 14.74
CA GLY A 133 -9.49 -16.85 15.36
C GLY A 133 -8.38 -16.35 16.31
N MET A 134 -7.70 -15.26 15.98
CA MET A 134 -6.72 -14.65 16.88
C MET A 134 -7.36 -14.02 18.12
N ALA A 135 -8.51 -13.36 17.97
CA ALA A 135 -9.26 -12.80 19.08
C ALA A 135 -9.74 -13.89 20.05
N ASP A 136 -10.31 -14.98 19.51
CA ASP A 136 -10.74 -16.14 20.28
C ASP A 136 -9.58 -16.79 21.05
N MET A 137 -8.42 -16.99 20.39
CA MET A 137 -7.23 -17.55 21.04
C MET A 137 -6.65 -16.64 22.13
N ALA A 138 -6.73 -15.33 21.95
CA ALA A 138 -6.22 -14.35 22.90
C ALA A 138 -7.24 -14.01 24.01
N GLY A 139 -8.49 -14.44 23.89
CA GLY A 139 -9.57 -14.11 24.83
C GLY A 139 -9.89 -12.61 24.84
N THR A 140 -9.86 -11.95 23.67
CA THR A 140 -10.06 -10.52 23.53
C THR A 140 -10.99 -10.20 22.35
N THR A 141 -11.23 -8.92 22.08
CA THR A 141 -12.09 -8.51 20.96
C THR A 141 -11.33 -8.49 19.63
N PRO A 142 -12.02 -8.68 18.48
CA PRO A 142 -11.40 -8.48 17.16
C PRO A 142 -10.80 -7.09 16.98
N ALA A 143 -11.43 -6.04 17.49
CA ALA A 143 -10.91 -4.67 17.42
C ALA A 143 -9.57 -4.52 18.17
N ALA A 144 -9.42 -5.14 19.35
CA ALA A 144 -8.15 -5.12 20.09
C ALA A 144 -7.03 -5.81 19.31
N VAL A 145 -7.30 -6.95 18.66
CA VAL A 145 -6.32 -7.62 17.79
C VAL A 145 -6.00 -6.77 16.57
N ALA A 146 -7.01 -6.19 15.91
CA ALA A 146 -6.84 -5.33 14.75
C ALA A 146 -5.99 -4.09 15.06
N PHE A 147 -5.99 -3.64 16.31
CA PHE A 147 -5.15 -2.52 16.76
C PHE A 147 -3.66 -2.91 16.85
N TRP A 148 -3.32 -4.04 17.47
CA TRP A 148 -1.92 -4.41 17.75
C TRP A 148 -1.26 -5.23 16.64
N PHE A 149 -2.02 -6.04 15.93
CA PHE A 149 -1.51 -7.01 14.97
C PHE A 149 -0.72 -6.39 13.80
N PRO A 150 -1.07 -5.19 13.27
CA PRO A 150 -0.32 -4.56 12.20
C PRO A 150 1.16 -4.35 12.54
N ALA A 151 1.46 -3.77 13.70
CA ALA A 151 2.83 -3.54 14.14
C ALA A 151 3.60 -4.87 14.33
N LEU A 152 2.93 -5.91 14.84
CA LEU A 152 3.52 -7.22 15.02
C LEU A 152 3.83 -7.89 13.67
N LEU A 153 2.86 -7.97 12.75
CA LEU A 153 3.05 -8.61 11.45
C LEU A 153 4.09 -7.89 10.59
N ALA A 154 4.09 -6.57 10.61
CA ALA A 154 5.10 -5.77 9.92
C ALA A 154 6.52 -6.00 10.50
N SER A 155 6.62 -6.31 11.80
CA SER A 155 7.90 -6.72 12.40
C SER A 155 8.33 -8.11 11.93
N PHE A 156 7.41 -9.03 11.65
CA PHE A 156 7.72 -10.30 10.97
C PHE A 156 8.15 -10.09 9.51
N VAL A 157 7.64 -9.06 8.81
CA VAL A 157 8.16 -8.69 7.47
C VAL A 157 9.65 -8.34 7.58
N ALA A 158 10.08 -7.67 8.65
CA ALA A 158 11.51 -7.41 8.90
C ALA A 158 12.32 -8.72 8.99
N VAL A 159 11.77 -9.74 9.66
CA VAL A 159 12.45 -11.05 9.77
C VAL A 159 12.53 -11.76 8.42
N ILE A 160 11.49 -11.66 7.58
CA ILE A 160 11.52 -12.25 6.25
C ILE A 160 12.51 -11.52 5.36
N ALA A 161 12.56 -10.19 5.40
CA ALA A 161 13.54 -9.39 4.66
C ALA A 161 14.97 -9.66 5.14
N PHE A 162 15.18 -9.83 6.46
CA PHE A 162 16.43 -10.33 7.01
C PHE A 162 16.81 -11.70 6.41
N ALA A 163 15.87 -12.65 6.40
CA ALA A 163 16.09 -13.99 5.85
C ALA A 163 16.41 -13.96 4.35
N TRP A 164 15.82 -13.03 3.60
CA TRP A 164 16.16 -12.77 2.21
C TRP A 164 17.62 -12.34 2.04
N VAL A 165 18.10 -11.37 2.81
CA VAL A 165 19.50 -10.91 2.72
C VAL A 165 20.47 -11.98 3.25
N TRP A 166 20.06 -12.74 4.26
CA TRP A 166 20.80 -13.91 4.70
C TRP A 166 20.94 -14.95 3.57
N ALA A 167 19.86 -15.27 2.85
CA ALA A 167 19.90 -16.15 1.68
C ALA A 167 20.76 -15.56 0.55
N LEU A 168 20.74 -14.24 0.34
CA LEU A 168 21.56 -13.54 -0.64
C LEU A 168 23.04 -13.44 -0.25
N GLY A 169 23.40 -13.69 1.01
CA GLY A 169 24.77 -13.94 1.41
C GLY A 169 25.36 -13.20 2.59
N SER A 170 24.57 -12.42 3.36
CA SER A 170 25.06 -11.78 4.58
C SER A 170 23.99 -11.80 5.68
N ILE A 171 24.35 -12.25 6.87
CA ILE A 171 23.54 -12.13 8.08
C ILE A 171 23.60 -10.67 8.57
N GLU A 172 24.77 -10.08 8.53
CA GLU A 172 25.05 -8.76 9.06
C GLU A 172 24.27 -7.65 8.35
N ALA A 173 24.32 -7.65 7.01
CA ALA A 173 23.49 -6.74 6.21
C ALA A 173 21.99 -7.02 6.36
N GLY A 174 21.62 -8.26 6.70
CA GLY A 174 20.23 -8.69 6.85
C GLY A 174 19.51 -7.96 7.98
N VAL A 175 20.16 -7.70 9.10
CA VAL A 175 19.55 -6.98 10.24
C VAL A 175 19.10 -5.59 9.82
N ALA A 176 20.00 -4.82 9.22
CA ALA A 176 19.67 -3.47 8.75
C ALA A 176 18.63 -3.48 7.63
N ALA A 177 18.73 -4.42 6.67
CA ALA A 177 17.74 -4.55 5.60
C ALA A 177 16.35 -4.91 6.13
N GLY A 178 16.28 -5.80 7.11
CA GLY A 178 15.02 -6.18 7.76
C GLY A 178 14.36 -4.98 8.43
N ILE A 179 15.10 -4.27 9.26
CA ILE A 179 14.60 -3.11 9.99
C ILE A 179 14.17 -2.02 9.00
N LEU A 180 15.03 -1.65 8.04
CA LEU A 180 14.70 -0.64 7.02
C LEU A 180 13.44 -1.01 6.22
N THR A 181 13.25 -2.29 5.88
CA THR A 181 12.03 -2.73 5.19
C THR A 181 10.79 -2.44 6.02
N SER A 182 10.83 -2.72 7.33
CA SER A 182 9.65 -2.59 8.18
C SER A 182 9.30 -1.15 8.56
N ILE A 183 10.29 -0.24 8.53
CA ILE A 183 10.10 1.17 8.89
C ILE A 183 10.15 2.12 7.68
N ALA A 184 10.33 1.61 6.45
CA ALA A 184 10.27 2.45 5.25
C ALA A 184 8.94 3.20 5.21
N PRO A 185 8.93 4.53 4.99
CA PRO A 185 7.73 5.36 5.17
C PRO A 185 6.51 4.86 4.42
N GLY A 186 6.67 4.43 3.17
CA GLY A 186 5.57 3.91 2.37
C GLY A 186 4.94 2.61 2.90
N PHE A 187 5.71 1.75 3.58
CA PHE A 187 5.19 0.56 4.24
C PHE A 187 4.75 0.85 5.68
N LEU A 188 5.48 1.71 6.38
CA LEU A 188 5.17 2.11 7.75
C LEU A 188 3.78 2.76 7.83
N ALA A 189 3.50 3.74 6.97
CA ALA A 189 2.22 4.44 6.92
C ALA A 189 1.00 3.50 6.77
N ARG A 190 1.20 2.36 6.11
CA ARG A 190 0.16 1.35 5.85
C ARG A 190 0.11 0.23 6.89
N THR A 191 0.94 0.30 7.93
CA THR A 191 1.08 -0.77 8.93
C THR A 191 1.32 -0.24 10.35
N LEU A 192 0.88 0.99 10.62
CA LEU A 192 0.87 1.61 11.94
C LEU A 192 -0.11 0.88 12.89
N LEU A 193 -0.09 1.24 14.16
CA LEU A 193 -1.08 0.73 15.13
C LEU A 193 -2.50 1.07 14.64
N GLY A 194 -3.39 0.09 14.72
CA GLY A 194 -4.77 0.24 14.27
C GLY A 194 -4.98 0.20 12.75
N PHE A 195 -3.92 0.06 11.94
CA PHE A 195 -4.01 0.00 10.48
C PHE A 195 -4.13 -1.46 9.99
N TYR A 196 -5.22 -2.12 10.33
CA TYR A 196 -5.46 -3.52 9.93
C TYR A 196 -6.10 -3.55 8.54
N ASP A 197 -5.30 -3.84 7.51
CA ASP A 197 -5.75 -3.92 6.12
C ASP A 197 -4.97 -5.00 5.35
N THR A 198 -5.42 -5.30 4.13
CA THR A 198 -4.78 -6.23 3.19
C THR A 198 -3.33 -5.88 2.88
N ASP A 199 -2.93 -4.62 3.04
CA ASP A 199 -1.55 -4.17 2.85
C ASP A 199 -0.53 -4.91 3.72
N LEU A 200 -0.97 -5.36 4.90
CA LEU A 200 -0.18 -6.20 5.79
C LEU A 200 0.28 -7.50 5.11
N VAL A 201 -0.63 -8.15 4.40
CA VAL A 201 -0.41 -9.48 3.81
C VAL A 201 0.17 -9.39 2.40
N THR A 202 -0.07 -8.27 1.68
CA THR A 202 0.40 -8.07 0.30
C THR A 202 1.91 -7.93 0.18
N LEU A 203 2.62 -7.59 1.25
CA LEU A 203 4.09 -7.63 1.29
C LEU A 203 4.60 -8.89 2.01
N PHE A 204 3.94 -9.31 3.08
CA PHE A 204 4.33 -10.46 3.89
C PHE A 204 4.36 -11.77 3.08
N PHE A 205 3.24 -12.15 2.47
CA PHE A 205 3.15 -13.42 1.74
C PHE A 205 4.02 -13.48 0.48
N PRO A 206 4.10 -12.45 -0.38
CA PRO A 206 5.03 -12.45 -1.51
C PRO A 206 6.49 -12.67 -1.12
N LEU A 207 6.95 -12.04 -0.06
CA LEU A 207 8.31 -12.25 0.44
C LEU A 207 8.49 -13.66 1.01
N LEU A 208 7.49 -14.18 1.74
CA LEU A 208 7.56 -15.51 2.36
C LEU A 208 7.53 -16.64 1.32
N MET A 209 6.56 -16.62 0.39
CA MET A 209 6.39 -17.69 -0.60
C MET A 209 7.49 -17.73 -1.66
N THR A 210 8.26 -16.65 -1.80
CA THR A 210 9.39 -16.58 -2.77
C THR A 210 10.75 -16.86 -2.14
N LEU A 211 10.85 -16.86 -0.81
CA LEU A 211 12.13 -17.04 -0.09
C LEU A 211 12.77 -18.42 -0.36
N ALA A 212 11.97 -19.51 -0.33
CA ALA A 212 12.47 -20.84 -0.56
C ALA A 212 12.92 -21.07 -2.02
N PRO A 213 12.13 -20.74 -3.06
CA PRO A 213 12.58 -20.82 -4.45
C PRO A 213 13.79 -19.92 -4.72
N ALA A 214 13.85 -18.71 -4.15
CA ALA A 214 15.02 -17.84 -4.28
C ALA A 214 16.28 -18.45 -3.65
N SER A 215 16.18 -19.00 -2.44
CA SER A 215 17.29 -19.67 -1.74
C SER A 215 17.77 -20.90 -2.50
N TRP A 216 16.86 -21.66 -3.08
CA TRP A 216 17.16 -22.82 -3.92
C TRP A 216 17.87 -22.40 -5.22
N ALA A 217 17.38 -21.33 -5.89
CA ALA A 217 18.02 -20.76 -7.06
C ALA A 217 19.45 -20.27 -6.77
N MET A 218 19.65 -19.61 -5.64
CA MET A 218 20.98 -19.16 -5.17
C MET A 218 21.97 -20.30 -5.04
N ARG A 219 21.50 -21.48 -4.67
CA ARG A 219 22.37 -22.64 -4.44
C ARG A 219 22.71 -23.40 -5.71
N TYR A 220 21.82 -23.52 -6.66
CA TYR A 220 21.91 -24.45 -7.77
C TYR A 220 22.04 -23.80 -9.15
N MET A 221 21.74 -22.48 -9.28
CA MET A 221 21.73 -21.77 -10.57
C MET A 221 23.00 -20.93 -10.77
N LEU A 222 23.32 -20.67 -12.03
CA LEU A 222 24.41 -19.78 -12.42
C LEU A 222 24.03 -18.32 -12.15
N LEU A 223 25.02 -17.47 -11.95
CA LEU A 223 24.80 -16.04 -11.79
C LEU A 223 24.26 -15.41 -13.09
N PRO A 224 23.29 -14.46 -13.02
CA PRO A 224 22.73 -13.80 -14.21
C PRO A 224 23.81 -13.21 -15.13
N GLY A 225 24.79 -12.53 -14.57
CA GLY A 225 25.90 -11.98 -15.32
C GLY A 225 26.79 -13.01 -16.04
N MET A 226 26.76 -14.30 -15.65
CA MET A 226 27.46 -15.40 -16.36
C MET A 226 26.64 -15.90 -17.55
N VAL A 227 25.31 -15.84 -17.45
CA VAL A 227 24.40 -16.19 -18.55
C VAL A 227 24.48 -15.14 -19.66
N LEU A 228 24.44 -13.85 -19.29
CA LEU A 228 24.62 -12.74 -20.24
C LEU A 228 25.93 -12.84 -21.03
N ARG A 229 27.01 -13.33 -20.40
CA ARG A 229 28.27 -13.57 -21.12
C ARG A 229 28.18 -14.69 -22.16
N ARG A 230 27.37 -15.71 -21.90
CA ARG A 230 27.20 -16.82 -22.88
C ARG A 230 26.38 -16.35 -24.09
N LEU A 231 25.55 -15.34 -23.92
CA LEU A 231 24.70 -14.80 -24.98
C LEU A 231 25.39 -13.67 -25.76
N SER A 232 26.27 -12.88 -25.09
CA SER A 232 27.04 -11.81 -25.75
C SER A 232 28.45 -12.26 -26.10
N ALA A 233 28.62 -12.77 -27.31
CA ALA A 233 29.95 -13.07 -27.86
C ALA A 233 30.69 -11.82 -28.34
N SER A 234 30.13 -10.61 -28.19
CA SER A 234 30.68 -9.35 -28.72
C SER A 234 31.46 -8.54 -27.67
N SER A 235 32.52 -7.92 -28.14
CA SER A 235 33.65 -7.33 -27.41
C SER A 235 33.42 -6.03 -26.67
N GLY A 236 32.22 -5.40 -26.78
CA GLY A 236 31.98 -4.06 -26.21
C GLY A 236 31.67 -3.98 -24.72
N VAL A 237 31.39 -5.11 -24.04
CA VAL A 237 30.91 -5.15 -22.64
C VAL A 237 32.06 -5.46 -21.64
N MET A 238 33.30 -5.32 -22.04
CA MET A 238 34.47 -5.85 -21.28
C MET A 238 34.75 -5.13 -19.95
N ASN A 239 34.44 -3.87 -19.80
CA ASN A 239 34.74 -3.12 -18.56
C ASN A 239 33.68 -3.30 -17.47
N LEU A 240 32.41 -3.31 -17.79
CA LEU A 240 31.30 -3.71 -16.90
C LEU A 240 31.48 -5.15 -16.45
N ARG A 241 31.99 -6.00 -17.33
CA ARG A 241 32.39 -7.39 -17.10
C ARG A 241 33.41 -7.55 -15.97
N ARG A 242 34.49 -6.72 -15.90
CA ARG A 242 35.50 -6.80 -14.83
C ARG A 242 34.94 -6.37 -13.46
N PHE A 243 34.03 -5.40 -13.45
CA PHE A 243 33.39 -4.95 -12.23
C PHE A 243 32.40 -6.00 -11.65
N ILE A 244 31.55 -6.58 -12.49
CA ILE A 244 30.54 -7.58 -12.07
C ILE A 244 31.18 -8.90 -11.61
N MET A 245 32.38 -9.21 -12.09
CA MET A 245 33.00 -10.54 -11.95
C MET A 245 34.25 -10.58 -11.06
N ARG A 246 34.66 -9.49 -10.43
CA ARG A 246 35.73 -9.54 -9.44
C ARG A 246 35.37 -10.51 -8.31
N LYS A 247 36.38 -11.27 -7.80
CA LYS A 247 36.19 -12.26 -6.74
C LYS A 247 35.24 -11.78 -5.67
N GLN A 248 34.07 -12.40 -5.60
CA GLN A 248 33.08 -12.11 -4.59
C GLN A 248 33.44 -12.80 -3.28
N PRO A 249 33.16 -12.21 -2.12
CA PRO A 249 33.18 -12.93 -0.87
C PRO A 249 32.34 -14.19 -1.01
N GLN A 250 32.90 -15.34 -0.64
CA GLN A 250 32.21 -16.60 -0.77
C GLN A 250 31.07 -16.65 0.26
N SER A 251 29.86 -16.47 -0.20
CA SER A 251 28.70 -16.86 0.61
C SER A 251 28.65 -18.37 0.73
N PRO A 252 28.31 -18.95 1.88
CA PRO A 252 28.12 -20.40 2.02
C PRO A 252 27.07 -20.95 1.05
N TRP A 253 26.19 -20.07 0.51
CA TRP A 253 25.10 -20.41 -0.40
C TRP A 253 25.47 -20.26 -1.89
N THR A 254 26.50 -19.52 -2.25
CA THR A 254 26.85 -19.30 -3.66
C THR A 254 28.06 -20.16 -4.06
N PRO A 255 27.88 -21.08 -4.98
CA PRO A 255 29.01 -21.87 -5.50
C PRO A 255 29.91 -20.99 -6.37
N SER A 256 31.24 -21.16 -6.22
CA SER A 256 32.17 -20.63 -7.20
C SER A 256 32.05 -21.41 -8.51
N PHE A 257 32.40 -20.79 -9.65
CA PHE A 257 32.31 -21.46 -10.98
C PHE A 257 33.08 -22.77 -11.06
N LYS A 258 34.23 -22.90 -10.35
CA LYS A 258 35.02 -24.13 -10.26
C LYS A 258 34.33 -25.24 -9.45
N GLN A 259 33.32 -24.90 -8.60
CA GLN A 259 32.63 -25.85 -7.73
C GLN A 259 31.26 -26.28 -8.28
N ALA A 260 30.82 -25.75 -9.43
CA ALA A 260 29.54 -26.13 -10.05
C ALA A 260 29.37 -27.63 -10.31
N GLY A 261 30.49 -28.39 -10.44
CA GLY A 261 30.46 -29.84 -10.55
C GLY A 261 30.14 -30.57 -9.24
N HIS A 262 30.31 -29.95 -8.09
CA HIS A 262 30.12 -30.54 -6.76
C HIS A 262 28.90 -30.05 -6.01
N LEU A 263 28.01 -29.30 -6.68
CA LEU A 263 26.70 -28.89 -6.13
C LEU A 263 25.88 -30.14 -5.84
N GLY A 264 25.58 -30.46 -4.62
CA GLY A 264 24.79 -31.61 -4.21
C GLY A 264 23.49 -31.81 -5.05
N ASN A 265 22.71 -32.80 -4.71
CA ASN A 265 21.45 -33.09 -5.40
C ASN A 265 20.43 -31.96 -5.14
N PRO A 266 19.87 -31.29 -6.18
CA PRO A 266 18.82 -30.27 -6.02
C PRO A 266 17.47 -30.85 -5.53
N LEU A 267 17.27 -32.18 -5.65
CA LEU A 267 16.12 -32.92 -5.13
C LEU A 267 16.41 -33.53 -3.75
N ARG A 268 17.23 -32.93 -2.91
CA ARG A 268 17.34 -33.32 -1.49
C ARG A 268 16.03 -33.08 -0.78
N TRP A 269 15.68 -33.96 0.15
CA TRP A 269 14.39 -33.91 0.84
C TRP A 269 14.10 -32.54 1.48
N GLN A 270 15.13 -31.91 2.09
CA GLN A 270 14.98 -30.58 2.69
C GLN A 270 14.49 -29.53 1.69
N TRP A 271 15.03 -29.53 0.46
CA TRP A 271 14.64 -28.57 -0.57
C TRP A 271 13.27 -28.89 -1.15
N VAL A 272 12.94 -30.18 -1.36
CA VAL A 272 11.62 -30.58 -1.85
C VAL A 272 10.54 -30.19 -0.84
N VAL A 273 10.81 -30.42 0.45
CA VAL A 273 9.90 -30.02 1.53
C VAL A 273 9.76 -28.49 1.60
N LEU A 274 10.89 -27.74 1.61
CA LEU A 274 10.83 -26.27 1.69
C LEU A 274 10.12 -25.64 0.48
N LEU A 275 10.40 -26.09 -0.73
CA LEU A 275 9.73 -25.66 -1.95
C LEU A 275 8.25 -26.04 -1.92
N GLY A 276 7.93 -27.24 -1.48
CA GLY A 276 6.59 -27.74 -1.37
C GLY A 276 5.75 -26.95 -0.35
N CYS A 277 6.28 -26.71 0.84
CA CYS A 277 5.63 -25.86 1.85
C CYS A 277 5.41 -24.43 1.33
N SER A 278 6.43 -23.86 0.66
CA SER A 278 6.31 -22.54 0.03
C SER A 278 5.20 -22.52 -1.04
N GLY A 279 5.06 -23.60 -1.82
CA GLY A 279 4.00 -23.74 -2.80
C GLY A 279 2.61 -23.91 -2.17
N VAL A 280 2.50 -24.65 -1.04
CA VAL A 280 1.24 -24.75 -0.29
C VAL A 280 0.82 -23.39 0.28
N ILE A 281 1.78 -22.63 0.82
CA ILE A 281 1.51 -21.25 1.29
C ILE A 281 0.99 -20.40 0.14
N ALA A 282 1.62 -20.46 -1.03
CA ALA A 282 1.19 -19.75 -2.22
C ALA A 282 -0.24 -20.14 -2.64
N TRP A 283 -0.56 -21.44 -2.64
CA TRP A 283 -1.90 -21.95 -2.94
C TRP A 283 -2.94 -21.47 -1.91
N TRP A 284 -2.61 -21.54 -0.63
CA TRP A 284 -3.52 -21.12 0.43
C TRP A 284 -3.82 -19.63 0.39
N THR A 285 -2.84 -18.82 0.00
CA THR A 285 -2.95 -17.35 0.00
C THR A 285 -3.53 -16.77 -1.29
N GLN A 286 -3.79 -17.57 -2.30
CA GLN A 286 -4.26 -17.07 -3.61
C GLN A 286 -5.57 -16.27 -3.54
N GLU A 287 -6.44 -16.58 -2.57
CA GLU A 287 -7.74 -15.92 -2.38
C GLU A 287 -7.68 -14.71 -1.42
N TRP A 288 -6.50 -14.45 -0.83
CA TRP A 288 -6.35 -13.35 0.12
C TRP A 288 -6.27 -11.97 -0.54
N HIS A 289 -5.86 -11.92 -1.79
CA HIS A 289 -5.79 -10.69 -2.56
C HIS A 289 -5.80 -11.00 -4.07
N SER A 290 -6.50 -10.20 -4.85
CA SER A 290 -6.71 -10.40 -6.30
C SER A 290 -5.41 -10.47 -7.13
N VAL A 291 -4.31 -9.86 -6.65
CA VAL A 291 -3.01 -9.85 -7.33
C VAL A 291 -2.20 -11.13 -7.08
N PHE A 292 -2.48 -11.89 -6.02
CA PHE A 292 -1.66 -13.05 -5.65
C PHE A 292 -1.63 -14.16 -6.71
N PRO A 293 -2.73 -14.52 -7.39
CA PRO A 293 -2.68 -15.51 -8.45
C PRO A 293 -1.69 -15.16 -9.57
N TYR A 294 -1.59 -13.88 -9.94
CA TYR A 294 -0.66 -13.40 -10.98
C TYR A 294 0.80 -13.51 -10.53
N LEU A 295 1.08 -13.13 -9.29
CA LEU A 295 2.41 -13.20 -8.71
C LEU A 295 2.87 -14.66 -8.56
N ILE A 296 1.98 -15.56 -8.15
CA ILE A 296 2.26 -17.00 -8.04
C ILE A 296 2.61 -17.57 -9.41
N ARG A 297 1.83 -17.26 -10.45
CA ARG A 297 2.10 -17.71 -11.83
C ARG A 297 3.43 -17.17 -12.35
N TYR A 298 3.72 -15.88 -12.09
CA TYR A 298 5.03 -15.29 -12.39
C TYR A 298 6.17 -16.09 -11.74
N ASN A 299 6.06 -16.40 -10.44
CA ASN A 299 7.09 -17.11 -9.69
C ASN A 299 7.33 -18.53 -10.23
N VAL A 300 6.26 -19.26 -10.57
CA VAL A 300 6.34 -20.59 -11.19
C VAL A 300 7.04 -20.51 -12.55
N GLY A 301 6.62 -19.57 -13.39
CA GLY A 301 7.21 -19.38 -14.73
C GLY A 301 8.66 -18.92 -14.65
N LEU A 302 8.98 -17.98 -13.76
CA LEU A 302 10.34 -17.51 -13.53
C LEU A 302 11.24 -18.67 -13.08
N LEU A 303 10.79 -19.48 -12.12
CA LEU A 303 11.57 -20.60 -11.62
C LEU A 303 11.84 -21.65 -12.71
N ALA A 304 10.83 -21.96 -13.54
CA ALA A 304 10.98 -22.84 -14.69
C ALA A 304 11.94 -22.25 -15.73
N PHE A 305 11.77 -20.96 -16.08
CA PHE A 305 12.65 -20.25 -17.02
C PHE A 305 14.11 -20.23 -16.53
N MET A 306 14.32 -19.87 -15.27
CA MET A 306 15.66 -19.87 -14.66
C MET A 306 16.27 -21.27 -14.66
N SER A 307 15.48 -22.32 -14.40
CA SER A 307 15.92 -23.71 -14.43
C SER A 307 16.38 -24.14 -15.84
N MET A 308 15.84 -23.52 -16.89
CA MET A 308 16.29 -23.77 -18.27
C MET A 308 17.54 -22.97 -18.64
N VAL A 309 17.54 -21.67 -18.38
CA VAL A 309 18.53 -20.73 -18.90
C VAL A 309 19.76 -20.65 -18.00
N MET A 310 19.56 -20.67 -16.68
CA MET A 310 20.61 -20.47 -15.67
C MET A 310 21.16 -21.79 -15.12
N ALA A 311 20.73 -22.94 -15.65
CA ALA A 311 21.23 -24.24 -15.24
C ALA A 311 22.70 -24.46 -15.63
N PRO A 312 23.52 -25.04 -14.75
CA PRO A 312 24.80 -25.63 -15.14
C PRO A 312 24.62 -26.72 -16.18
N ARG A 313 25.67 -26.95 -17.02
CA ARG A 313 25.61 -27.98 -18.05
C ARG A 313 25.27 -29.36 -17.45
N GLY A 314 24.35 -30.09 -18.08
CA GLY A 314 23.91 -31.43 -17.67
C GLY A 314 22.96 -31.47 -16.46
N ARG A 315 22.54 -30.31 -15.89
CA ARG A 315 21.63 -30.26 -14.71
C ARG A 315 20.25 -29.69 -14.99
N ARG A 316 19.97 -29.25 -16.22
CA ARG A 316 18.69 -28.64 -16.59
C ARG A 316 17.48 -29.47 -16.16
N GLY A 317 17.45 -30.74 -16.49
CA GLY A 317 16.35 -31.63 -16.14
C GLY A 317 16.13 -31.78 -14.62
N LEU A 318 17.24 -31.89 -13.84
CA LEU A 318 17.12 -31.97 -12.39
C LEU A 318 16.59 -30.67 -11.76
N LEU A 319 16.96 -29.50 -12.33
CA LEU A 319 16.47 -28.24 -11.86
C LEU A 319 15.00 -28.02 -12.25
N LEU A 320 14.60 -28.44 -13.45
CA LEU A 320 13.19 -28.43 -13.84
C LEU A 320 12.35 -29.34 -12.95
N LEU A 321 12.81 -30.54 -12.62
CA LEU A 321 12.14 -31.40 -11.64
C LEU A 321 12.08 -30.75 -10.25
N GLY A 322 13.12 -30.03 -9.84
CA GLY A 322 13.14 -29.27 -8.59
C GLY A 322 12.14 -28.12 -8.62
N SER A 323 11.97 -27.42 -9.75
CA SER A 323 10.96 -26.38 -9.89
C SER A 323 9.52 -26.93 -9.80
N MET A 324 9.29 -28.18 -10.20
CA MET A 324 8.00 -28.85 -10.02
C MET A 324 7.64 -29.05 -8.54
N ALA A 325 8.64 -29.20 -7.65
CA ALA A 325 8.39 -29.29 -6.22
C ALA A 325 7.75 -28.03 -5.63
N TYR A 326 7.93 -26.89 -6.29
CA TYR A 326 7.21 -25.64 -5.97
C TYR A 326 5.91 -25.52 -6.77
N ALA A 327 5.94 -25.80 -8.08
CA ALA A 327 4.80 -25.60 -8.98
C ALA A 327 3.60 -26.51 -8.68
N LEU A 328 3.82 -27.79 -8.36
CA LEU A 328 2.72 -28.73 -8.08
C LEU A 328 1.89 -28.30 -6.85
N PRO A 329 2.49 -27.93 -5.71
CA PRO A 329 1.73 -27.44 -4.57
C PRO A 329 1.04 -26.10 -4.84
N THR A 330 1.59 -25.21 -5.66
CA THR A 330 0.91 -23.94 -6.02
C THR A 330 -0.37 -24.16 -6.81
N LEU A 331 -0.47 -25.27 -7.53
CA LEU A 331 -1.64 -25.61 -8.35
C LEU A 331 -2.67 -26.45 -7.59
N ALA A 332 -2.23 -27.40 -6.76
CA ALA A 332 -3.09 -28.39 -6.14
C ALA A 332 -2.94 -28.49 -4.60
N GLY A 333 -2.36 -27.46 -3.97
CA GLY A 333 -2.22 -27.37 -2.51
C GLY A 333 -1.56 -28.60 -1.88
N PRO A 334 -2.11 -29.13 -0.78
CA PRO A 334 -1.58 -30.30 -0.07
C PRO A 334 -1.45 -31.55 -0.96
N TRP A 335 -2.35 -31.77 -1.92
CA TRP A 335 -2.26 -32.86 -2.87
C TRP A 335 -1.05 -32.70 -3.81
N GLY A 336 -0.85 -31.49 -4.33
CA GLY A 336 0.35 -31.15 -5.11
C GLY A 336 1.62 -31.34 -4.32
N PHE A 337 1.61 -31.05 -3.02
CA PHE A 337 2.74 -31.34 -2.12
C PHE A 337 3.01 -32.85 -2.01
N GLY A 338 1.96 -33.68 -1.82
CA GLY A 338 2.09 -35.12 -1.84
C GLY A 338 2.73 -35.63 -3.13
N PHE A 339 2.28 -35.15 -4.29
CA PHE A 339 2.92 -35.48 -5.58
C PHE A 339 4.36 -35.00 -5.67
N SER A 340 4.70 -33.84 -5.11
CA SER A 340 6.08 -33.33 -5.13
C SER A 340 7.02 -34.21 -4.32
N LEU A 341 6.56 -34.90 -3.28
CA LEU A 341 7.36 -35.85 -2.51
C LEU A 341 7.77 -37.06 -3.37
N LEU A 342 7.02 -37.46 -4.37
CA LEU A 342 7.40 -38.52 -5.32
C LEU A 342 8.66 -38.13 -6.11
N LEU A 343 8.95 -36.83 -6.27
CA LEU A 343 10.17 -36.34 -6.91
C LEU A 343 11.43 -36.74 -6.14
N LEU A 344 11.30 -37.03 -4.84
CA LEU A 344 12.40 -37.53 -4.02
C LEU A 344 12.93 -38.86 -4.58
N ALA A 345 12.06 -39.74 -5.09
CA ALA A 345 12.45 -40.99 -5.71
C ALA A 345 13.36 -40.77 -6.94
N ALA A 346 13.07 -39.75 -7.75
CA ALA A 346 13.91 -39.36 -8.90
C ALA A 346 15.29 -38.82 -8.48
N GLY A 347 15.42 -38.34 -7.26
CA GLY A 347 16.69 -37.88 -6.67
C GLY A 347 17.61 -39.03 -6.19
N THR A 348 17.09 -40.24 -6.06
CA THR A 348 17.84 -41.39 -5.59
C THR A 348 18.71 -42.04 -6.70
N LYS A 349 19.64 -42.89 -6.33
CA LYS A 349 20.43 -43.66 -7.30
C LYS A 349 19.54 -44.65 -8.08
N THR A 350 18.57 -45.26 -7.41
CA THR A 350 17.59 -46.20 -7.99
C THR A 350 16.61 -45.48 -8.94
N GLY A 351 16.32 -44.20 -8.72
CA GLY A 351 15.46 -43.41 -9.57
C GLY A 351 16.09 -42.92 -10.89
N PHE A 352 17.25 -43.40 -11.26
CA PHE A 352 17.95 -42.96 -12.49
C PHE A 352 17.10 -43.13 -13.75
N LYS A 353 16.38 -44.25 -13.88
CA LYS A 353 15.51 -44.51 -15.05
C LYS A 353 14.37 -43.48 -15.11
N LEU A 354 13.69 -43.21 -13.97
CA LEU A 354 12.64 -42.20 -13.88
C LEU A 354 13.17 -40.81 -14.22
N ARG A 355 14.32 -40.43 -13.67
CA ARG A 355 14.99 -39.16 -13.97
C ARG A 355 15.33 -39.01 -15.45
N ARG A 356 15.85 -40.08 -16.09
CA ARG A 356 16.18 -40.07 -17.50
C ARG A 356 14.94 -39.92 -18.37
N LEU A 357 13.82 -40.53 -17.97
CA LEU A 357 12.52 -40.37 -18.64
C LEU A 357 12.00 -38.92 -18.51
N LEU A 358 11.93 -38.39 -17.27
CA LEU A 358 11.43 -37.06 -16.99
C LEU A 358 12.28 -35.92 -17.58
N CYS A 359 13.57 -36.20 -17.86
CA CYS A 359 14.48 -35.21 -18.46
C CYS A 359 14.57 -35.33 -19.99
N LYS A 360 13.69 -36.08 -20.65
CA LYS A 360 13.65 -36.11 -22.11
C LYS A 360 13.29 -34.76 -22.72
N PRO A 361 13.94 -34.33 -23.82
CA PRO A 361 13.73 -33.00 -24.39
C PRO A 361 12.26 -32.70 -24.76
N TRP A 362 11.53 -33.72 -25.29
CA TRP A 362 10.13 -33.54 -25.64
C TRP A 362 9.22 -33.35 -24.42
N LEU A 363 9.49 -34.04 -23.31
CA LEU A 363 8.72 -33.86 -22.05
C LEU A 363 8.99 -32.49 -21.45
N LEU A 364 10.24 -32.02 -21.53
CA LEU A 364 10.63 -30.69 -21.10
C LEU A 364 10.01 -29.58 -21.99
N ALA A 365 9.93 -29.83 -23.30
CA ALA A 365 9.24 -28.94 -24.23
C ALA A 365 7.74 -28.88 -23.93
N LEU A 366 7.11 -30.05 -23.71
CA LEU A 366 5.68 -30.12 -23.31
C LEU A 366 5.42 -29.39 -22.00
N LEU A 367 6.30 -29.51 -21.03
CA LEU A 367 6.20 -28.80 -19.74
C LEU A 367 6.36 -27.30 -19.92
N LEU A 368 7.28 -26.85 -20.78
CA LEU A 368 7.43 -25.43 -21.10
C LEU A 368 6.21 -24.86 -21.84
N VAL A 369 5.66 -25.62 -22.79
CA VAL A 369 4.41 -25.27 -23.47
C VAL A 369 3.27 -25.22 -22.46
N GLY A 370 3.17 -26.21 -21.56
CA GLY A 370 2.15 -26.24 -20.50
C GLY A 370 2.26 -25.05 -19.55
N VAL A 371 3.48 -24.70 -19.10
CA VAL A 371 3.71 -23.52 -18.27
C VAL A 371 3.42 -22.24 -19.04
N GLY A 372 3.84 -22.16 -20.30
CA GLY A 372 3.52 -21.03 -21.17
C GLY A 372 2.01 -20.88 -21.39
N TYR A 373 1.31 -21.98 -21.63
CA TYR A 373 -0.13 -22.02 -21.77
C TYR A 373 -0.84 -21.57 -20.47
N LEU A 374 -0.43 -22.07 -19.30
CA LEU A 374 -0.96 -21.64 -18.01
C LEU A 374 -0.69 -20.15 -17.71
N MET A 375 0.42 -19.64 -18.24
CA MET A 375 0.72 -18.20 -18.12
C MET A 375 -0.07 -17.33 -19.10
N LEU A 376 -0.44 -17.87 -20.24
CA LEU A 376 -1.22 -17.17 -21.26
C LEU A 376 -2.72 -17.41 -21.09
N GLN A 377 -3.13 -18.52 -20.47
CA GLN A 377 -4.53 -18.77 -20.13
C GLN A 377 -4.95 -17.85 -18.99
N GLY A 378 -6.04 -17.16 -19.23
CA GLY A 378 -6.77 -16.39 -18.23
C GLY A 378 -6.41 -14.92 -18.25
N GLU A 379 -6.46 -14.29 -19.44
CA GLU A 379 -6.51 -12.81 -19.54
C GLU A 379 -5.46 -12.08 -18.65
N ILE A 380 -4.33 -12.76 -18.30
CA ILE A 380 -3.33 -12.19 -17.39
C ILE A 380 -2.83 -10.87 -17.93
N LEU A 381 -2.51 -10.83 -19.24
CA LEU A 381 -2.01 -9.61 -19.85
C LEU A 381 -3.11 -8.56 -19.93
N THR A 382 -4.33 -8.95 -20.35
CA THR A 382 -5.51 -8.09 -20.37
C THR A 382 -5.91 -7.66 -18.98
N SER A 383 -5.88 -8.54 -18.00
CA SER A 383 -6.19 -8.20 -16.61
C SER A 383 -5.12 -7.27 -16.00
N ILE A 384 -3.82 -7.51 -16.24
CA ILE A 384 -2.76 -6.59 -15.82
C ILE A 384 -2.94 -5.23 -16.52
N VAL A 385 -3.17 -5.24 -17.83
CA VAL A 385 -3.40 -4.02 -18.61
C VAL A 385 -4.67 -3.32 -18.13
N ASN A 386 -5.75 -4.04 -17.86
CA ASN A 386 -6.99 -3.47 -17.32
C ASN A 386 -6.80 -2.91 -15.91
N HIS A 387 -6.09 -3.63 -15.02
CA HIS A 387 -5.73 -3.10 -13.70
C HIS A 387 -4.85 -1.85 -13.80
N VAL A 388 -3.80 -1.88 -14.61
CA VAL A 388 -2.94 -0.71 -14.86
C VAL A 388 -3.75 0.43 -15.48
N ASN A 389 -4.62 0.14 -16.45
CA ASN A 389 -5.48 1.16 -17.07
C ASN A 389 -6.51 1.71 -16.08
N ALA A 390 -7.06 0.90 -15.17
CA ALA A 390 -7.98 1.37 -14.14
C ALA A 390 -7.29 2.35 -13.18
N TYR A 391 -6.03 2.10 -12.83
CA TYR A 391 -5.23 3.02 -12.01
C TYR A 391 -4.73 4.24 -12.79
N VAL A 392 -4.36 4.07 -14.07
CA VAL A 392 -3.78 5.15 -14.89
C VAL A 392 -4.85 6.09 -15.46
N LYS A 393 -6.05 5.58 -15.74
CA LYS A 393 -7.06 6.39 -16.43
C LYS A 393 -7.92 7.25 -15.53
N HIS A 394 -7.87 7.14 -14.20
CA HIS A 394 -8.67 7.91 -13.24
C HIS A 394 -10.16 8.17 -13.63
N THR A 395 -10.60 7.60 -14.75
CA THR A 395 -11.94 7.73 -15.28
C THR A 395 -12.79 6.63 -14.68
N GLY A 396 -13.69 7.03 -13.83
CA GLY A 396 -14.68 6.15 -13.21
C GLY A 396 -15.76 5.71 -14.18
N ASP A 397 -15.34 5.11 -15.31
CA ASP A 397 -16.27 4.42 -16.20
C ASP A 397 -16.75 3.13 -15.53
N VAL A 398 -17.60 3.25 -14.53
CA VAL A 398 -18.42 2.11 -14.11
C VAL A 398 -19.48 1.92 -15.19
N LYS A 399 -19.16 1.15 -16.20
CA LYS A 399 -20.15 0.65 -17.15
C LYS A 399 -21.04 -0.32 -16.41
N SER A 400 -22.25 0.11 -16.08
CA SER A 400 -23.28 -0.83 -15.64
C SER A 400 -23.54 -1.77 -16.81
N THR A 401 -23.15 -3.04 -16.68
CA THR A 401 -23.36 -4.08 -17.68
C THR A 401 -24.79 -4.60 -17.58
N GLY A 402 -25.71 -3.85 -18.13
CA GLY A 402 -27.10 -4.27 -18.34
C GLY A 402 -27.60 -3.65 -19.63
N ALA A 403 -27.86 -4.48 -20.64
CA ALA A 403 -28.58 -4.12 -21.87
C ALA A 403 -27.98 -2.96 -22.74
N GLY A 404 -26.66 -2.80 -22.79
CA GLY A 404 -26.01 -1.86 -23.75
C GLY A 404 -26.09 -0.37 -23.41
N LEU A 405 -26.71 0.01 -22.31
CA LEU A 405 -26.80 1.39 -21.84
C LEU A 405 -25.68 1.65 -20.81
N SER A 406 -24.76 2.56 -21.09
CA SER A 406 -23.70 2.95 -20.14
C SER A 406 -24.10 4.23 -19.41
N LEU A 407 -24.36 4.12 -18.12
CA LEU A 407 -24.54 5.26 -17.22
C LEU A 407 -23.20 5.59 -16.57
N GLU A 408 -22.76 6.84 -16.69
CA GLU A 408 -21.50 7.31 -16.08
C GLU A 408 -21.79 7.97 -14.73
N TYR A 409 -21.01 7.57 -13.73
CA TYR A 409 -21.11 8.09 -12.37
C TYR A 409 -19.84 8.81 -11.96
N PRO A 410 -19.89 9.74 -11.00
CA PRO A 410 -18.70 10.29 -10.39
C PRO A 410 -17.91 9.17 -9.70
N SER A 411 -16.58 9.29 -9.69
CA SER A 411 -15.66 8.35 -9.04
C SER A 411 -14.92 9.01 -7.90
N VAL A 412 -14.82 8.32 -6.76
CA VAL A 412 -14.02 8.79 -5.62
C VAL A 412 -12.51 8.72 -5.89
N ALA A 413 -12.06 8.09 -6.96
CA ALA A 413 -10.64 8.01 -7.29
C ALA A 413 -9.96 9.38 -7.33
N GLN A 414 -10.70 10.43 -7.70
CA GLN A 414 -10.21 11.81 -7.69
C GLN A 414 -10.02 12.40 -6.27
N SER A 415 -10.77 11.91 -5.29
CA SER A 415 -10.70 12.37 -3.89
C SER A 415 -9.69 11.58 -3.05
N ILE A 416 -9.25 10.40 -3.54
CA ILE A 416 -8.34 9.52 -2.82
C ILE A 416 -6.89 9.91 -3.14
N ILE A 417 -6.20 10.54 -2.18
CA ILE A 417 -4.80 10.97 -2.32
C ILE A 417 -3.87 9.81 -2.69
N GLU A 418 -4.16 8.62 -2.21
CA GLU A 418 -3.35 7.41 -2.42
C GLU A 418 -3.34 6.91 -3.86
N VAL A 419 -4.34 7.28 -4.66
CA VAL A 419 -4.48 6.87 -6.07
C VAL A 419 -3.92 7.94 -7.01
N GLN A 420 -3.62 9.14 -6.51
CA GLN A 420 -3.10 10.24 -7.33
C GLN A 420 -1.70 9.94 -7.86
N ASP A 421 -1.42 10.42 -9.07
CA ASP A 421 -0.10 10.35 -9.69
C ASP A 421 0.93 11.09 -8.82
N LEU A 422 2.04 10.42 -8.55
CA LEU A 422 3.18 11.02 -7.85
C LEU A 422 4.24 11.46 -8.87
N GLY A 423 4.88 12.58 -8.61
CA GLY A 423 6.08 12.97 -9.32
C GLY A 423 7.22 11.97 -9.09
N PHE A 424 8.09 11.77 -10.09
CA PHE A 424 9.19 10.80 -9.97
C PHE A 424 10.10 11.08 -8.76
N ALA A 425 10.29 12.34 -8.39
CA ALA A 425 11.06 12.70 -7.19
C ALA A 425 10.30 12.47 -5.88
N GLU A 426 8.97 12.49 -5.92
CA GLU A 426 8.11 12.38 -4.75
C GLU A 426 8.04 10.97 -4.18
N ILE A 427 8.40 9.94 -4.96
CA ILE A 427 8.41 8.55 -4.48
C ILE A 427 9.57 8.23 -3.54
N PHE A 428 10.70 8.96 -3.64
CA PHE A 428 11.90 8.63 -2.87
C PHE A 428 11.75 8.80 -1.37
N PRO A 429 11.11 9.87 -0.84
CA PRO A 429 10.86 10.02 0.60
C PRO A 429 10.05 8.86 1.21
N TYR A 430 9.22 8.18 0.41
CA TYR A 430 8.48 7.00 0.88
C TYR A 430 9.36 5.74 1.02
N PHE A 431 10.54 5.72 0.42
CA PHE A 431 11.51 4.64 0.61
C PHE A 431 12.47 4.91 1.76
N HIS A 432 12.99 6.14 1.83
CA HIS A 432 13.95 6.54 2.85
C HIS A 432 13.90 8.07 3.03
N PRO A 433 14.01 8.61 4.28
CA PRO A 433 14.04 10.07 4.50
C PRO A 433 15.14 10.79 3.69
N TRP A 434 16.26 10.13 3.44
CA TRP A 434 17.33 10.65 2.57
C TRP A 434 17.13 10.15 1.14
N MET A 435 16.87 11.06 0.22
CA MET A 435 16.65 10.75 -1.20
C MET A 435 17.82 9.98 -1.83
N GLU A 436 19.06 10.36 -1.48
CA GLU A 436 20.26 9.71 -1.98
C GLU A 436 20.33 8.24 -1.56
N ALA A 437 19.96 7.94 -0.33
CA ALA A 437 19.90 6.56 0.16
C ALA A 437 18.85 5.75 -0.60
N ALA A 438 17.68 6.33 -0.87
CA ALA A 438 16.64 5.69 -1.66
C ALA A 438 17.12 5.38 -3.09
N VAL A 439 17.70 6.35 -3.78
CA VAL A 439 18.25 6.18 -5.14
C VAL A 439 19.36 5.15 -5.16
N LEU A 440 20.33 5.24 -4.22
CA LEU A 440 21.42 4.26 -4.10
C LEU A 440 20.89 2.87 -3.79
N GLY A 441 19.80 2.76 -3.03
CA GLY A 441 19.13 1.49 -2.74
C GLY A 441 18.56 0.84 -4.00
N LEU A 442 17.82 1.60 -4.82
CA LEU A 442 17.26 1.09 -6.08
C LEU A 442 18.34 0.68 -7.09
N LEU A 443 19.38 1.52 -7.27
CA LEU A 443 20.53 1.20 -8.13
C LEU A 443 21.31 0.00 -7.59
N GLY A 444 21.50 -0.07 -6.28
CA GLY A 444 22.17 -1.18 -5.61
C GLY A 444 21.39 -2.48 -5.78
N PHE A 445 20.05 -2.45 -5.78
CA PHE A 445 19.25 -3.64 -6.05
C PHE A 445 19.46 -4.17 -7.48
N ALA A 446 19.56 -3.31 -8.48
CA ALA A 446 19.90 -3.73 -9.84
C ALA A 446 21.26 -4.48 -9.86
N LEU A 447 22.24 -3.99 -9.10
CA LEU A 447 23.52 -4.68 -8.92
C LEU A 447 23.36 -6.04 -8.21
N VAL A 448 22.52 -6.13 -7.19
CA VAL A 448 22.21 -7.39 -6.50
C VAL A 448 21.54 -8.37 -7.46
N ALA A 449 20.54 -7.94 -8.24
CA ALA A 449 19.84 -8.78 -9.21
C ALA A 449 20.79 -9.35 -10.29
N LEU A 450 21.76 -8.55 -10.77
CA LEU A 450 22.79 -9.03 -11.70
C LEU A 450 23.76 -10.04 -11.07
N ARG A 451 23.92 -10.02 -9.76
CA ARG A 451 24.87 -10.89 -9.04
C ARG A 451 24.25 -12.08 -8.34
N ARG A 452 22.95 -12.05 -8.07
CA ARG A 452 22.24 -13.02 -7.25
C ARG A 452 20.97 -13.51 -7.97
N PRO A 453 20.90 -14.77 -8.43
CA PRO A 453 19.75 -15.26 -9.17
C PRO A 453 18.46 -15.22 -8.35
N GLY A 454 18.53 -15.41 -7.03
CA GLY A 454 17.36 -15.33 -6.15
C GLY A 454 16.72 -13.95 -6.13
N ALA A 455 17.47 -12.87 -6.35
CA ALA A 455 16.90 -11.52 -6.35
C ALA A 455 15.92 -11.27 -7.51
N LEU A 456 15.94 -12.09 -8.57
CA LEU A 456 15.01 -11.98 -9.69
C LEU A 456 13.55 -12.23 -9.28
N PHE A 457 13.31 -12.97 -8.19
CA PHE A 457 11.96 -13.17 -7.65
C PHE A 457 11.34 -11.89 -7.04
N LEU A 458 12.16 -10.89 -6.75
CA LEU A 458 11.71 -9.60 -6.22
C LEU A 458 11.46 -8.54 -7.32
N LEU A 459 11.69 -8.86 -8.60
CA LEU A 459 11.46 -7.91 -9.70
C LEU A 459 10.03 -7.39 -9.80
N PRO A 460 8.96 -8.19 -9.55
CA PRO A 460 7.61 -7.65 -9.54
C PRO A 460 7.42 -6.57 -8.47
N LEU A 461 7.96 -6.77 -7.27
CA LEU A 461 7.89 -5.76 -6.20
C LEU A 461 8.70 -4.51 -6.56
N ALA A 462 9.87 -4.69 -7.20
CA ALA A 462 10.66 -3.56 -7.71
C ALA A 462 9.89 -2.78 -8.78
N ALA A 463 9.20 -3.47 -9.68
CA ALA A 463 8.39 -2.85 -10.72
C ALA A 463 7.23 -2.06 -10.11
N LEU A 464 6.48 -2.64 -9.17
CA LEU A 464 5.37 -1.96 -8.49
C LEU A 464 5.87 -0.72 -7.73
N GLY A 465 6.97 -0.83 -6.98
CA GLY A 465 7.55 0.31 -6.26
C GLY A 465 7.97 1.47 -7.16
N VAL A 466 8.47 1.21 -8.37
CA VAL A 466 8.85 2.26 -9.34
C VAL A 466 7.64 2.76 -10.13
N LEU A 467 6.73 1.86 -10.52
CA LEU A 467 5.51 2.22 -11.26
C LEU A 467 4.49 2.99 -10.39
N SER A 468 4.71 3.09 -9.08
CA SER A 468 3.90 3.94 -8.19
C SER A 468 3.74 5.38 -8.69
N VAL A 469 4.69 5.89 -9.47
CA VAL A 469 4.59 7.17 -10.19
C VAL A 469 3.31 7.29 -11.01
N LYS A 470 2.77 6.16 -11.52
CA LYS A 470 1.58 6.10 -12.36
C LYS A 470 0.44 5.27 -11.77
N MET A 471 0.72 4.51 -10.73
CA MET A 471 -0.25 3.59 -10.10
C MET A 471 -0.69 4.08 -8.71
N GLY A 472 -0.26 5.29 -8.31
CA GLY A 472 -0.59 5.89 -7.02
C GLY A 472 0.36 5.55 -5.88
N GLY A 473 0.34 6.38 -4.85
CA GLY A 473 1.23 6.35 -3.69
C GLY A 473 1.20 5.03 -2.92
N ARG A 474 0.08 4.31 -2.94
CA ARG A 474 -0.08 3.00 -2.29
C ARG A 474 0.97 1.98 -2.74
N MET A 475 1.34 1.99 -4.04
CA MET A 475 2.28 1.00 -4.59
C MET A 475 3.74 1.20 -4.14
N VAL A 476 4.07 2.34 -3.56
CA VAL A 476 5.44 2.64 -3.08
C VAL A 476 5.90 1.63 -2.04
N MET A 477 5.01 1.10 -1.19
CA MET A 477 5.36 0.16 -0.12
C MET A 477 6.11 -1.09 -0.64
N PHE A 478 5.83 -1.53 -1.88
CA PHE A 478 6.49 -2.68 -2.49
C PHE A 478 7.97 -2.43 -2.79
N GLY A 479 8.38 -1.17 -2.89
CA GLY A 479 9.78 -0.77 -3.04
C GLY A 479 10.61 -0.85 -1.76
N ALA A 480 9.98 -0.92 -0.58
CA ALA A 480 10.67 -0.95 0.70
C ALA A 480 11.72 -2.08 0.83
N PRO A 481 11.40 -3.37 0.61
CA PRO A 481 12.42 -4.43 0.65
C PRO A 481 13.46 -4.30 -0.47
N ILE A 482 13.09 -3.74 -1.61
CA ILE A 482 13.97 -3.54 -2.76
C ILE A 482 15.06 -2.53 -2.41
N MET A 483 14.64 -1.36 -1.93
CA MET A 483 15.55 -0.30 -1.47
C MET A 483 16.44 -0.81 -0.33
N ALA A 484 15.86 -1.45 0.68
CA ALA A 484 16.59 -1.92 1.85
C ALA A 484 17.66 -2.98 1.48
N ILE A 485 17.33 -3.98 0.66
CA ILE A 485 18.27 -5.00 0.17
C ILE A 485 19.36 -4.34 -0.70
N GLY A 486 18.95 -3.46 -1.60
CA GLY A 486 19.85 -2.79 -2.53
C GLY A 486 20.78 -1.79 -1.87
N LEU A 487 20.39 -1.18 -0.76
CA LEU A 487 21.25 -0.28 -0.01
C LEU A 487 22.22 -1.06 0.89
N THR A 488 21.73 -1.99 1.67
CA THR A 488 22.52 -2.63 2.73
C THR A 488 23.52 -3.65 2.21
N LEU A 489 23.14 -4.49 1.26
CA LEU A 489 24.00 -5.57 0.79
C LEU A 489 25.19 -5.08 -0.04
N PRO A 490 25.06 -4.16 -1.01
CA PRO A 490 26.21 -3.56 -1.69
C PRO A 490 27.11 -2.75 -0.75
N LEU A 491 26.53 -2.00 0.21
CA LEU A 491 27.31 -1.27 1.20
C LEU A 491 28.14 -2.21 2.08
N TYR A 492 27.55 -3.33 2.51
CA TYR A 492 28.27 -4.38 3.22
C TYR A 492 29.43 -4.95 2.37
N TRP A 493 29.22 -5.22 1.08
CA TRP A 493 30.30 -5.67 0.18
C TRP A 493 31.40 -4.63 0.03
N LEU A 494 31.04 -3.35 -0.01
CA LEU A 494 31.99 -2.23 -0.07
C LEU A 494 32.82 -2.15 1.22
N LEU A 495 32.18 -2.21 2.38
CA LEU A 495 32.84 -2.20 3.69
C LEU A 495 33.83 -3.35 3.83
N GLN A 496 33.45 -4.60 3.47
CA GLN A 496 34.35 -5.75 3.45
C GLN A 496 35.57 -5.50 2.58
N ARG A 497 35.39 -4.82 1.46
CA ARG A 497 36.50 -4.55 0.53
C ARG A 497 37.41 -3.45 1.03
N LEU A 498 36.85 -2.36 1.55
CA LEU A 498 37.65 -1.23 2.04
C LEU A 498 38.47 -1.62 3.26
N LEU A 499 37.87 -2.35 4.18
CA LEU A 499 38.54 -2.79 5.42
C LEU A 499 39.46 -3.99 5.19
N ARG A 500 39.44 -4.60 3.99
CA ARG A 500 40.22 -5.81 3.65
C ARG A 500 40.06 -6.94 4.67
N ALA A 501 38.94 -6.96 5.40
CA ALA A 501 38.68 -7.86 6.51
C ALA A 501 37.49 -8.78 6.22
N ASP A 502 37.47 -9.96 6.84
CA ASP A 502 36.27 -10.81 6.87
C ASP A 502 35.41 -10.40 8.04
N LEU A 503 34.33 -9.67 7.74
CA LEU A 503 33.36 -9.13 8.70
C LEU A 503 32.35 -10.17 9.22
N ARG A 504 32.72 -11.47 9.22
CA ARG A 504 31.79 -12.57 9.57
C ARG A 504 31.90 -13.06 11.00
N GLY A 505 32.84 -12.59 11.78
CA GLY A 505 32.93 -12.90 13.21
C GLY A 505 31.77 -12.29 14.00
N ALA A 506 31.51 -12.82 15.20
CA ALA A 506 30.42 -12.29 16.03
C ALA A 506 30.61 -10.79 16.32
N VAL A 507 31.83 -10.38 16.75
CA VAL A 507 32.18 -8.98 17.04
C VAL A 507 32.12 -8.12 15.78
N ALA A 508 32.71 -8.59 14.68
CA ALA A 508 32.66 -7.86 13.41
C ALA A 508 31.24 -7.75 12.88
N GLY A 509 30.39 -8.77 13.09
CA GLY A 509 28.99 -8.74 12.77
C GLY A 509 28.22 -7.69 13.57
N ILE A 510 28.44 -7.61 14.87
CA ILE A 510 27.83 -6.59 15.74
C ILE A 510 28.24 -5.19 15.30
N LEU A 511 29.53 -4.95 15.09
CA LEU A 511 30.03 -3.65 14.67
C LEU A 511 29.49 -3.23 13.29
N THR A 512 29.45 -4.17 12.33
CA THR A 512 28.93 -3.88 10.98
C THR A 512 27.43 -3.60 11.02
N SER A 513 26.66 -4.45 11.71
CA SER A 513 25.21 -4.25 11.84
C SER A 513 24.90 -2.97 12.60
N GLY A 514 25.64 -2.69 13.69
CA GLY A 514 25.50 -1.47 14.47
C GLY A 514 25.81 -0.21 13.65
N LEU A 515 26.88 -0.24 12.84
CA LEU A 515 27.22 0.86 11.94
C LEU A 515 26.15 1.09 10.88
N LEU A 516 25.66 0.03 10.23
CA LEU A 516 24.60 0.12 9.24
C LEU A 516 23.30 0.65 9.85
N LEU A 517 22.95 0.18 11.05
CA LEU A 517 21.76 0.69 11.77
C LEU A 517 21.93 2.16 12.15
N ALA A 518 23.09 2.55 12.70
CA ALA A 518 23.32 3.95 13.08
C ALA A 518 23.23 4.90 11.88
N LEU A 519 23.83 4.52 10.76
CA LEU A 519 23.83 5.37 9.56
C LEU A 519 22.49 5.41 8.83
N LEU A 520 21.76 4.29 8.79
CA LEU A 520 20.61 4.15 7.91
C LEU A 520 19.28 4.21 8.64
N VAL A 521 19.22 3.89 9.94
CA VAL A 521 17.99 3.83 10.72
C VAL A 521 17.77 5.08 11.58
N ALA A 522 18.83 5.74 12.05
CA ALA A 522 18.70 6.93 12.88
C ALA A 522 17.78 8.04 12.32
N PRO A 523 17.77 8.31 10.99
CA PRO A 523 16.88 9.32 10.41
C PRO A 523 15.38 9.05 10.58
N PHE A 524 15.01 7.84 10.97
CA PHE A 524 13.60 7.46 11.14
C PHE A 524 13.06 7.70 12.55
N ALA A 525 13.91 7.94 13.54
CA ALA A 525 13.51 8.02 14.94
C ALA A 525 12.45 9.09 15.19
N ASP A 526 12.64 10.28 14.63
CA ASP A 526 11.71 11.41 14.78
C ASP A 526 10.53 11.29 13.80
N MET A 527 10.71 10.59 12.67
CA MET A 527 9.70 10.45 11.65
C MET A 527 8.58 9.49 12.09
N ILE A 528 8.91 8.39 12.78
CA ILE A 528 7.92 7.37 13.16
C ILE A 528 6.77 7.95 14.00
N PRO A 529 7.03 8.70 15.11
CA PRO A 529 5.96 9.36 15.84
C PRO A 529 5.17 10.37 15.00
N ALA A 530 5.87 11.14 14.14
CA ALA A 530 5.25 12.15 13.29
C ALA A 530 4.32 11.57 12.21
N MET A 531 4.47 10.29 11.86
CA MET A 531 3.59 9.61 10.91
C MET A 531 2.31 9.06 11.56
N SER A 532 2.21 9.02 12.88
CA SER A 532 1.00 8.57 13.57
C SER A 532 -0.13 9.58 13.34
N GLN A 533 -1.17 9.13 12.66
CA GLN A 533 -2.33 9.96 12.32
C GLN A 533 -3.45 9.87 13.37
N GLY A 534 -3.32 8.95 14.34
CA GLY A 534 -4.40 8.63 15.27
C GLY A 534 -5.54 7.86 14.59
N PRO A 535 -6.72 7.79 15.22
CA PRO A 535 -7.87 7.09 14.68
C PRO A 535 -8.49 7.82 13.50
N ILE A 536 -9.00 7.05 12.53
CA ILE A 536 -9.65 7.58 11.32
C ILE A 536 -11.04 8.15 11.59
N ILE A 537 -11.65 7.74 12.67
CA ILE A 537 -12.99 8.20 13.11
C ILE A 537 -12.88 8.91 14.46
N ASN A 538 -13.59 10.02 14.61
CA ASN A 538 -13.69 10.72 15.88
C ASN A 538 -14.49 9.87 16.89
N ARG A 539 -14.10 9.90 18.16
CA ARG A 539 -14.77 9.18 19.25
C ARG A 539 -16.26 9.45 19.32
N ARG A 540 -16.66 10.73 19.17
CA ARG A 540 -18.08 11.12 19.25
C ARG A 540 -18.89 10.57 18.09
N HIS A 541 -18.30 10.49 16.90
CA HIS A 541 -18.95 9.83 15.76
C HIS A 541 -19.10 8.33 16.01
N ALA A 542 -18.05 7.67 16.46
CA ALA A 542 -18.10 6.26 16.84
C ALA A 542 -19.14 5.98 17.95
N GLU A 543 -19.26 6.90 18.93
CA GLU A 543 -20.29 6.84 19.97
C GLU A 543 -21.70 6.95 19.36
N ALA A 544 -21.92 7.90 18.45
CA ALA A 544 -23.22 8.04 17.76
C ALA A 544 -23.60 6.76 17.02
N LEU A 545 -22.64 6.15 16.28
CA LEU A 545 -22.87 4.88 15.60
C LEU A 545 -23.16 3.73 16.58
N SER A 546 -22.45 3.69 17.73
CA SER A 546 -22.74 2.69 18.78
C SER A 546 -24.13 2.91 19.41
N ARG A 547 -24.58 4.16 19.54
CA ARG A 547 -25.94 4.47 19.98
C ARG A 547 -26.99 4.05 18.95
N ALA A 548 -26.70 4.17 17.65
CA ALA A 548 -27.58 3.70 16.60
C ALA A 548 -27.91 2.20 16.77
N LYS A 549 -26.97 1.36 17.20
CA LYS A 549 -27.19 -0.07 17.51
C LYS A 549 -28.32 -0.30 18.51
N VAL A 550 -28.44 0.57 19.52
CA VAL A 550 -29.42 0.44 20.60
C VAL A 550 -30.75 1.11 20.26
N MET A 551 -30.68 2.23 19.54
CA MET A 551 -31.84 3.11 19.29
C MET A 551 -32.60 2.80 18.01
N THR A 552 -32.06 1.97 17.14
CA THR A 552 -32.68 1.58 15.87
C THR A 552 -32.97 0.07 15.84
N PRO A 553 -34.00 -0.39 15.13
CA PRO A 553 -34.27 -1.82 15.00
C PRO A 553 -33.16 -2.53 14.21
N PRO A 554 -33.01 -3.86 14.36
CA PRO A 554 -31.92 -4.61 13.70
C PRO A 554 -31.93 -4.55 12.16
N ASP A 555 -33.12 -4.38 11.58
CA ASP A 555 -33.34 -4.28 10.13
C ASP A 555 -33.28 -2.84 9.61
N ALA A 556 -32.86 -1.87 10.45
CA ALA A 556 -32.70 -0.48 10.04
C ALA A 556 -31.58 -0.32 9.02
N VAL A 557 -31.78 0.61 8.08
CA VAL A 557 -30.79 0.99 7.08
C VAL A 557 -30.29 2.41 7.35
N LEU A 558 -28.96 2.55 7.41
CA LEU A 558 -28.28 3.82 7.67
C LEU A 558 -27.84 4.46 6.35
N TRP A 559 -28.15 5.74 6.22
CA TRP A 559 -27.67 6.60 5.16
C TRP A 559 -26.59 7.51 5.73
N LEU A 560 -25.37 7.32 5.28
CA LEU A 560 -24.20 8.12 5.64
C LEU A 560 -23.24 8.16 4.46
N TRP A 561 -22.18 8.97 4.56
CA TRP A 561 -21.17 9.02 3.53
C TRP A 561 -20.28 7.76 3.59
N TRP A 562 -19.84 7.26 2.45
CA TRP A 562 -19.21 5.95 2.25
C TRP A 562 -17.98 5.69 3.12
N ASP A 563 -17.18 6.73 3.44
CA ASP A 563 -15.99 6.61 4.29
C ASP A 563 -16.29 5.96 5.65
N TRP A 564 -17.43 6.29 6.26
CA TRP A 564 -17.85 5.77 7.57
C TRP A 564 -18.79 4.57 7.51
N GLY A 565 -19.08 4.07 6.31
CA GLY A 565 -19.96 2.90 6.12
C GLY A 565 -19.44 1.66 6.82
N TYR A 566 -18.13 1.39 6.73
CA TYR A 566 -17.51 0.28 7.42
C TYR A 566 -17.53 0.43 8.94
N ALA A 567 -17.30 1.65 9.44
CA ALA A 567 -17.42 1.94 10.87
C ALA A 567 -18.86 1.75 11.36
N ALA A 568 -19.85 2.13 10.54
CA ALA A 568 -21.26 1.91 10.87
C ALA A 568 -21.61 0.40 10.91
N ASN A 569 -21.05 -0.40 10.00
CA ASN A 569 -21.23 -1.85 10.01
C ASN A 569 -20.67 -2.48 11.30
N HIS A 570 -19.54 -1.98 11.82
CA HIS A 570 -18.96 -2.45 13.08
C HIS A 570 -19.73 -1.93 14.31
N PHE A 571 -19.84 -0.60 14.46
CA PHE A 571 -20.39 -0.01 15.68
C PHE A 571 -21.92 -0.14 15.79
N ALA A 572 -22.62 0.04 14.69
CA ALA A 572 -24.09 -0.02 14.69
C ALA A 572 -24.64 -1.41 14.39
N LEU A 573 -23.89 -2.28 13.74
CA LEU A 573 -24.34 -3.56 13.18
C LEU A 573 -25.65 -3.37 12.38
N ARG A 574 -25.64 -2.37 11.49
CA ARG A 574 -26.77 -2.04 10.62
C ARG A 574 -26.30 -1.97 9.17
N GLN A 575 -27.20 -2.34 8.27
CA GLN A 575 -26.97 -2.19 6.84
C GLN A 575 -26.77 -0.72 6.49
N THR A 576 -25.83 -0.45 5.59
CA THR A 576 -25.56 0.89 5.05
C THR A 576 -25.79 0.91 3.55
N ILE A 577 -26.15 2.07 3.00
CA ILE A 577 -26.28 2.24 1.53
C ILE A 577 -24.94 2.41 0.86
N ALA A 578 -23.99 3.03 1.56
CA ALA A 578 -22.62 3.21 1.12
C ALA A 578 -21.67 2.70 2.19
N ASP A 579 -20.80 1.77 1.85
CA ASP A 579 -19.93 1.07 2.81
C ASP A 579 -18.46 0.96 2.35
N GLY A 580 -18.05 1.71 1.34
CA GLY A 580 -16.67 1.68 0.86
C GLY A 580 -16.34 0.53 -0.11
N ALA A 581 -17.24 -0.42 -0.33
CA ALA A 581 -17.01 -1.51 -1.29
C ALA A 581 -16.97 -1.04 -2.74
N GLN A 582 -17.64 0.06 -3.04
CA GLN A 582 -17.75 0.64 -4.37
C GLN A 582 -17.21 2.07 -4.39
N HIS A 583 -16.27 2.34 -5.28
CA HIS A 583 -15.64 3.65 -5.44
C HIS A 583 -16.32 4.53 -6.51
N ALA A 584 -17.39 4.05 -7.11
CA ALA A 584 -18.23 4.77 -8.07
C ALA A 584 -19.58 4.06 -8.17
N GLY A 585 -20.55 4.71 -8.81
CA GLY A 585 -21.85 4.12 -9.05
C GLY A 585 -22.95 4.65 -8.15
N PRO A 586 -24.15 4.04 -8.22
CA PRO A 586 -25.34 4.52 -7.53
C PRO A 586 -25.20 4.50 -5.99
N SER A 587 -24.43 3.55 -5.43
CA SER A 587 -24.18 3.47 -3.97
C SER A 587 -23.40 4.68 -3.44
N LEU A 588 -22.59 5.33 -4.27
CA LEU A 588 -21.90 6.56 -3.93
C LEU A 588 -22.75 7.80 -4.22
N TYR A 589 -23.37 7.82 -5.42
CA TYR A 589 -24.11 8.98 -5.91
C TYR A 589 -25.35 9.30 -5.05
N LEU A 590 -26.15 8.27 -4.71
CA LEU A 590 -27.42 8.50 -3.98
C LEU A 590 -27.20 9.12 -2.59
N PRO A 591 -26.29 8.64 -1.73
CA PRO A 591 -25.98 9.33 -0.48
C PRO A 591 -25.43 10.73 -0.71
N ALA A 592 -24.56 10.94 -1.72
CA ALA A 592 -24.06 12.26 -2.06
C ALA A 592 -25.19 13.24 -2.41
N ALA A 593 -26.14 12.80 -3.24
CA ALA A 593 -27.31 13.60 -3.64
C ALA A 593 -28.20 13.94 -2.44
N VAL A 594 -28.37 13.02 -1.48
CA VAL A 594 -29.10 13.26 -0.23
C VAL A 594 -28.43 14.34 0.61
N PHE A 595 -27.11 14.28 0.76
CA PHE A 595 -26.37 15.23 1.60
C PHE A 595 -26.09 16.57 0.93
N ALA A 596 -25.94 16.61 -0.39
CA ALA A 596 -25.62 17.83 -1.14
C ALA A 596 -26.82 18.74 -1.36
N THR A 597 -28.04 18.20 -1.41
CA THR A 597 -29.24 19.02 -1.71
C THR A 597 -29.60 19.97 -0.57
N ASP A 598 -30.13 21.12 -0.94
CA ASP A 598 -30.79 22.10 -0.03
C ASP A 598 -32.28 21.79 0.19
N ASN A 599 -32.80 20.74 -0.47
CA ASN A 599 -34.21 20.38 -0.42
C ASN A 599 -34.44 19.08 0.39
N PRO A 600 -34.87 19.18 1.67
CA PRO A 600 -35.10 18.01 2.52
C PRO A 600 -36.16 17.03 1.99
N ARG A 601 -37.17 17.56 1.29
CA ARG A 601 -38.19 16.74 0.64
C ARG A 601 -37.57 15.85 -0.45
N PHE A 602 -36.72 16.41 -1.29
CA PHE A 602 -36.01 15.66 -2.34
C PHE A 602 -35.14 14.57 -1.75
N ALA A 603 -34.37 14.89 -0.72
CA ALA A 603 -33.55 13.90 -0.01
C ALA A 603 -34.41 12.73 0.52
N ARG A 604 -35.53 13.01 1.16
CA ARG A 604 -36.47 11.99 1.59
C ARG A 604 -36.99 11.15 0.42
N GLN A 605 -37.34 11.76 -0.71
CA GLN A 605 -37.82 11.04 -1.89
C GLN A 605 -36.77 10.05 -2.42
N ILE A 606 -35.50 10.46 -2.50
CA ILE A 606 -34.39 9.56 -2.88
C ILE A 606 -34.32 8.35 -1.94
N ILE A 607 -34.32 8.63 -0.62
CA ILE A 607 -34.18 7.59 0.41
C ILE A 607 -35.35 6.60 0.32
N ARG A 608 -36.59 7.09 0.25
CA ARG A 608 -37.80 6.27 0.20
C ARG A 608 -37.92 5.51 -1.12
N TYR A 609 -37.54 6.11 -2.25
CA TYR A 609 -37.52 5.46 -3.55
C TYR A 609 -36.50 4.32 -3.59
N THR A 610 -35.29 4.54 -3.05
CA THR A 610 -34.27 3.47 -2.94
C THR A 610 -34.78 2.32 -2.07
N ALA A 611 -35.53 2.61 -1.01
CA ALA A 611 -36.11 1.57 -0.16
C ALA A 611 -37.22 0.79 -0.89
N GLN A 612 -37.97 1.40 -1.81
CA GLN A 612 -38.90 0.66 -2.70
C GLN A 612 -38.17 -0.28 -3.65
N CYS A 613 -36.93 0.09 -4.05
CA CYS A 613 -36.04 -0.77 -4.83
C CYS A 613 -35.31 -1.83 -3.97
N GLY A 614 -35.76 -2.07 -2.72
CA GLY A 614 -35.19 -3.09 -1.83
C GLY A 614 -33.90 -2.65 -1.12
N ASN A 615 -33.61 -1.37 -1.01
CA ASN A 615 -32.36 -0.79 -0.53
C ASN A 615 -31.15 -1.22 -1.37
N GLU A 616 -31.37 -1.51 -2.65
CA GLU A 616 -30.35 -1.84 -3.62
C GLU A 616 -30.13 -0.64 -4.57
N PRO A 617 -29.10 0.20 -4.35
CA PRO A 617 -28.83 1.39 -5.18
C PRO A 617 -28.76 1.11 -6.68
N GLY A 618 -28.22 -0.07 -7.07
CA GLY A 618 -28.12 -0.47 -8.47
C GLY A 618 -29.47 -0.57 -9.20
N LYS A 619 -30.53 -0.94 -8.48
CA LYS A 619 -31.88 -1.06 -9.04
C LYS A 619 -32.57 0.28 -9.28
N VAL A 620 -32.11 1.37 -8.66
CA VAL A 620 -32.68 2.71 -8.81
C VAL A 620 -32.59 3.21 -10.25
N PHE A 621 -31.46 2.92 -10.92
CA PHE A 621 -31.20 3.37 -12.28
C PHE A 621 -31.15 2.22 -13.30
N GLU A 622 -31.69 1.05 -12.94
CA GLU A 622 -31.66 -0.13 -13.81
C GLU A 622 -32.41 0.14 -15.12
N GLY A 623 -31.75 -0.08 -16.25
CA GLY A 623 -32.32 0.11 -17.58
C GLY A 623 -32.44 1.58 -18.03
N LEU A 624 -31.90 2.55 -17.29
CA LEU A 624 -31.90 3.95 -17.67
C LEU A 624 -30.60 4.35 -18.32
N ASP A 625 -30.69 5.27 -19.27
CA ASP A 625 -29.54 6.02 -19.83
C ASP A 625 -29.33 7.33 -19.04
N GLY A 626 -28.37 8.16 -19.48
CA GLY A 626 -28.06 9.42 -18.80
C GLY A 626 -29.25 10.37 -18.73
N GLN A 627 -30.05 10.46 -19.80
CA GLN A 627 -31.24 11.32 -19.82
C GLN A 627 -32.34 10.74 -18.91
N GLY A 628 -32.62 9.45 -19.00
CA GLY A 628 -33.59 8.79 -18.13
C GLY A 628 -33.26 8.85 -16.64
N ALA A 629 -31.96 8.75 -16.30
CA ALA A 629 -31.49 8.92 -14.92
C ALA A 629 -31.70 10.38 -14.44
N GLN A 630 -31.39 11.38 -15.29
CA GLN A 630 -31.60 12.77 -14.97
C GLN A 630 -33.09 13.06 -14.81
N ASP A 631 -33.93 12.60 -15.72
CA ASP A 631 -35.39 12.78 -15.66
C ASP A 631 -36.00 12.17 -14.38
N LEU A 632 -35.48 11.00 -13.95
CA LEU A 632 -35.88 10.40 -12.67
C LEU A 632 -35.54 11.30 -11.49
N MET A 633 -34.32 11.84 -11.43
CA MET A 633 -33.88 12.73 -10.35
C MET A 633 -34.69 14.01 -10.34
N ASP A 634 -34.97 14.61 -11.50
CA ASP A 634 -35.81 15.82 -11.62
C ASP A 634 -37.25 15.53 -11.22
N LYS A 635 -37.79 14.36 -11.57
CA LYS A 635 -39.11 13.93 -11.10
C LYS A 635 -39.16 13.78 -9.57
N LEU A 636 -38.17 13.18 -8.94
CA LEU A 636 -38.09 13.04 -7.48
C LEU A 636 -37.96 14.41 -6.78
N ARG A 637 -37.34 15.40 -7.44
CA ARG A 637 -37.18 16.76 -6.95
C ARG A 637 -38.45 17.59 -7.07
N SER A 638 -39.29 17.28 -8.05
CA SER A 638 -40.51 18.03 -8.34
C SER A 638 -41.48 18.05 -7.13
N PRO A 639 -42.03 19.23 -6.75
CA PRO A 639 -43.05 19.33 -5.71
C PRO A 639 -44.37 18.62 -6.09
N GLU A 640 -44.61 18.41 -7.38
CA GLU A 640 -45.81 17.75 -7.90
C GLU A 640 -45.76 16.22 -7.70
N THR A 641 -44.57 15.62 -7.55
CA THR A 641 -44.41 14.20 -7.28
C THR A 641 -44.95 13.88 -5.88
N PRO A 642 -45.93 12.98 -5.71
CA PRO A 642 -46.42 12.61 -4.39
C PRO A 642 -45.31 12.08 -3.48
N LEU A 643 -45.48 12.21 -2.17
CA LEU A 643 -44.56 11.63 -1.21
C LEU A 643 -44.53 10.09 -1.37
N ILE A 644 -43.37 9.59 -1.56
CA ILE A 644 -43.14 8.15 -1.73
C ILE A 644 -43.17 7.47 -0.36
N GLU A 645 -43.99 6.48 -0.22
CA GLU A 645 -44.05 5.65 0.98
C GLU A 645 -43.31 4.33 0.75
N SER A 646 -42.51 3.91 1.72
CA SER A 646 -41.82 2.62 1.69
C SER A 646 -41.85 1.96 3.07
N LYS A 647 -41.80 0.63 3.07
CA LYS A 647 -41.63 -0.15 4.30
C LYS A 647 -40.15 -0.07 4.75
N GLY A 648 -39.95 -0.21 6.05
CA GLY A 648 -38.61 -0.25 6.66
C GLY A 648 -38.27 1.01 7.42
N LYS A 649 -37.34 0.87 8.32
CA LYS A 649 -36.81 1.94 9.18
C LYS A 649 -35.52 2.47 8.58
N LEU A 650 -35.53 3.74 8.20
CA LEU A 650 -34.49 4.42 7.48
C LEU A 650 -33.97 5.58 8.33
N TYR A 651 -32.66 5.69 8.44
CA TYR A 651 -32.02 6.71 9.26
C TYR A 651 -30.90 7.39 8.48
N VAL A 652 -30.72 8.69 8.72
CA VAL A 652 -29.62 9.50 8.19
C VAL A 652 -28.68 9.84 9.34
N VAL A 653 -27.39 9.61 9.12
CA VAL A 653 -26.32 9.97 10.08
C VAL A 653 -25.52 11.11 9.48
N ALA A 654 -25.56 12.27 10.10
CA ALA A 654 -24.74 13.42 9.75
C ALA A 654 -23.67 13.62 10.82
N SER A 655 -22.42 13.87 10.43
CA SER A 655 -21.32 14.12 11.35
C SER A 655 -20.47 15.31 10.91
N PHE A 656 -19.80 15.95 11.87
CA PHE A 656 -18.88 17.06 11.57
C PHE A 656 -17.73 16.64 10.67
N GLU A 657 -17.27 15.37 10.76
CA GLU A 657 -16.21 14.82 9.89
C GLU A 657 -16.59 14.88 8.41
N MET A 658 -17.87 14.68 8.07
CA MET A 658 -18.34 14.74 6.68
C MET A 658 -18.11 16.14 6.07
N LEU A 659 -18.13 17.19 6.89
CA LEU A 659 -17.95 18.57 6.41
C LEU A 659 -16.58 18.80 5.77
N ARG A 660 -15.54 18.07 6.22
CA ARG A 660 -14.20 18.14 5.59
C ARG A 660 -14.20 17.65 4.14
N LEU A 661 -15.14 16.78 3.81
CA LEU A 661 -15.34 16.21 2.47
C LEU A 661 -16.45 16.93 1.70
N GLY A 662 -16.95 18.05 2.22
CA GLY A 662 -18.10 18.78 1.68
C GLY A 662 -17.97 19.13 0.21
N PHE A 663 -16.78 19.51 -0.27
CA PHE A 663 -16.52 19.71 -1.70
C PHE A 663 -16.80 18.46 -2.53
N TRP A 664 -16.29 17.29 -2.12
CA TRP A 664 -16.47 16.05 -2.86
C TRP A 664 -17.90 15.54 -2.77
N ILE A 665 -18.52 15.59 -1.58
CA ILE A 665 -19.91 15.17 -1.40
C ILE A 665 -20.84 16.03 -2.26
N SER A 666 -20.65 17.35 -2.29
CA SER A 666 -21.45 18.24 -3.12
C SER A 666 -21.17 18.06 -4.62
N ASN A 667 -19.92 17.86 -5.02
CA ASN A 667 -19.57 17.59 -6.41
C ASN A 667 -20.23 16.30 -6.93
N PHE A 668 -20.22 15.25 -6.12
CA PHE A 668 -20.83 13.95 -6.49
C PHE A 668 -22.36 14.00 -6.43
N GLY A 669 -22.93 14.70 -5.44
CA GLY A 669 -24.36 14.82 -5.26
C GLY A 669 -25.06 15.74 -6.28
N ASN A 670 -24.31 16.72 -6.81
CA ASN A 670 -24.77 17.63 -7.87
C ASN A 670 -24.39 17.11 -9.27
N TRP A 671 -24.05 15.83 -9.40
CA TRP A 671 -23.70 15.22 -10.67
C TRP A 671 -24.88 15.24 -11.64
N ASN A 672 -24.65 15.77 -12.86
CA ASN A 672 -25.61 15.76 -13.94
C ASN A 672 -25.25 14.64 -14.93
N PHE A 673 -26.15 13.70 -15.11
CA PHE A 673 -25.93 12.51 -15.94
C PHE A 673 -25.84 12.80 -17.43
N VAL A 674 -26.35 13.96 -17.88
CA VAL A 674 -26.33 14.39 -19.29
C VAL A 674 -25.01 15.07 -19.61
N THR A 675 -24.59 16.05 -18.80
CA THR A 675 -23.33 16.79 -18.99
C THR A 675 -22.12 16.04 -18.44
N ARG A 676 -22.33 15.00 -17.60
CA ARG A 676 -21.29 14.22 -16.95
C ARG A 676 -20.34 15.06 -16.10
N SER A 677 -20.89 15.99 -15.40
CA SER A 677 -20.16 16.93 -14.55
C SER A 677 -20.91 17.19 -13.25
N GLY A 678 -20.18 17.49 -12.20
CA GLY A 678 -20.71 17.90 -10.91
C GLY A 678 -20.12 19.24 -10.47
N GLU A 679 -20.83 19.95 -9.61
CA GLU A 679 -20.37 21.20 -9.02
C GLU A 679 -20.20 20.99 -7.51
N GLY A 680 -18.97 21.23 -7.01
CA GLY A 680 -18.65 21.16 -5.58
C GLY A 680 -18.76 22.54 -4.94
N GLY A 681 -19.28 22.59 -3.72
CA GLY A 681 -19.26 23.81 -2.90
C GLY A 681 -17.84 24.14 -2.41
N ALA A 682 -17.50 25.41 -2.29
CA ALA A 682 -16.21 25.85 -1.83
C ALA A 682 -16.04 25.61 -0.31
N LEU A 683 -14.94 24.94 0.04
CA LEU A 683 -14.56 24.65 1.42
C LEU A 683 -13.08 24.96 1.64
N SER A 684 -12.77 25.61 2.75
CA SER A 684 -11.41 25.83 3.22
C SER A 684 -11.28 25.43 4.68
N ILE A 685 -10.32 24.58 4.98
CA ILE A 685 -9.86 24.33 6.36
C ILE A 685 -8.97 25.49 6.74
N VAL A 686 -9.27 26.17 7.84
CA VAL A 686 -8.52 27.35 8.29
C VAL A 686 -7.60 26.96 9.43
N PRO A 687 -6.30 26.76 9.18
CA PRO A 687 -5.35 26.32 10.20
C PRO A 687 -4.92 27.45 11.16
N GLN A 688 -5.22 28.71 10.81
CA GLN A 688 -4.79 29.87 11.57
C GLN A 688 -5.74 30.17 12.73
N ALA A 689 -5.22 30.75 13.79
CA ALA A 689 -6.06 31.27 14.86
C ALA A 689 -6.98 32.35 14.31
N LEU A 690 -8.27 32.21 14.59
CA LEU A 690 -9.31 33.19 14.22
C LEU A 690 -9.95 33.76 15.48
N ALA A 691 -10.01 35.09 15.58
CA ALA A 691 -10.87 35.76 16.52
C ALA A 691 -12.21 36.07 15.84
N TYR A 692 -13.34 35.82 16.52
CA TYR A 692 -14.65 36.11 15.98
C TYR A 692 -15.55 36.78 17.04
N LYS A 693 -16.50 37.58 16.55
CA LYS A 693 -17.53 38.21 17.37
C LYS A 693 -18.90 37.70 16.90
N LEU A 694 -19.60 37.01 17.80
CA LEU A 694 -20.93 36.45 17.49
C LEU A 694 -22.02 37.48 17.37
N ASP A 695 -21.85 38.71 17.91
CA ASP A 695 -22.81 39.81 17.83
C ASP A 695 -22.80 40.46 16.44
N THR A 696 -21.64 40.61 15.83
CA THR A 696 -21.48 41.33 14.56
C THR A 696 -21.20 40.46 13.36
N GLY A 697 -20.79 39.21 13.57
CA GLY A 697 -20.31 38.31 12.51
C GLY A 697 -18.91 38.66 12.01
N GLU A 698 -18.18 39.48 12.75
CA GLU A 698 -16.80 39.86 12.43
C GLU A 698 -15.86 38.71 12.73
N VAL A 699 -15.05 38.31 11.74
CA VAL A 699 -13.99 37.28 11.85
C VAL A 699 -12.66 37.91 11.44
N ARG A 700 -11.64 37.76 12.25
CA ARG A 700 -10.27 38.23 11.99
C ARG A 700 -9.28 37.13 12.09
N LEU A 701 -8.30 37.12 11.17
CA LEU A 701 -7.11 36.31 11.30
C LEU A 701 -6.20 36.93 12.37
N GLU A 702 -5.64 36.14 13.25
CA GLU A 702 -4.68 36.59 14.25
C GLU A 702 -3.51 37.31 13.56
N GLY A 703 -3.20 38.52 14.02
CA GLY A 703 -2.15 39.36 13.42
C GLY A 703 -2.59 40.14 12.17
N ASN A 704 -3.84 40.03 11.70
CA ASN A 704 -4.37 40.80 10.57
C ASN A 704 -5.40 41.86 11.04
N SER A 705 -5.21 43.12 10.59
CA SER A 705 -6.14 44.19 10.88
C SER A 705 -7.45 44.15 10.08
N SER A 706 -7.48 43.41 8.99
CA SER A 706 -8.65 43.29 8.11
C SER A 706 -9.70 42.37 8.68
N ALA A 707 -10.94 42.86 8.84
CA ALA A 707 -12.08 42.08 9.27
C ALA A 707 -12.85 41.50 8.06
N ILE A 708 -13.34 40.27 8.21
CA ILE A 708 -14.26 39.61 7.30
C ILE A 708 -15.61 39.56 8.03
N TYR A 709 -16.68 40.06 7.41
CA TYR A 709 -18.02 39.92 7.93
C TYR A 709 -18.68 38.67 7.31
N ALA A 710 -18.93 37.66 8.13
CA ALA A 710 -19.50 36.40 7.73
C ALA A 710 -21.00 36.51 7.44
N SER A 711 -21.50 35.64 6.56
CA SER A 711 -22.95 35.47 6.39
C SER A 711 -23.57 34.71 7.56
N SER A 712 -22.87 33.71 8.08
CA SER A 712 -23.23 33.01 9.31
C SER A 712 -22.00 32.54 10.07
N ILE A 713 -22.18 32.34 11.38
CA ILE A 713 -21.21 31.66 12.26
C ILE A 713 -21.96 30.61 13.06
N SER A 714 -21.40 29.35 13.01
CA SER A 714 -21.88 28.25 13.85
C SER A 714 -20.73 27.76 14.73
N VAL A 715 -20.95 27.69 16.03
CA VAL A 715 -19.96 27.27 17.03
C VAL A 715 -20.46 26.01 17.69
N PHE A 716 -19.66 24.94 17.57
CA PHE A 716 -19.91 23.65 18.21
C PHE A 716 -19.17 23.61 19.54
N GLU A 717 -19.92 23.45 20.63
CA GLU A 717 -19.42 23.34 22.00
C GLU A 717 -19.97 22.08 22.66
N GLU A 718 -19.43 21.68 23.80
CA GLU A 718 -19.91 20.50 24.56
C GLU A 718 -21.42 20.56 24.87
N THR A 719 -21.94 21.74 25.03
CA THR A 719 -23.32 22.00 25.44
C THR A 719 -24.31 22.13 24.29
N GLY A 720 -23.81 22.15 23.05
CA GLY A 720 -24.65 22.30 21.86
C GLY A 720 -24.04 23.12 20.74
N VAL A 721 -24.83 23.44 19.73
CA VAL A 721 -24.45 24.28 18.60
C VAL A 721 -25.07 25.64 18.74
N THR A 722 -24.23 26.68 18.81
CA THR A 722 -24.69 28.08 18.75
C THR A 722 -24.58 28.56 17.31
N ARG A 723 -25.72 28.88 16.70
CA ARG A 723 -25.82 29.39 15.33
C ARG A 723 -26.26 30.84 15.30
N ARG A 724 -25.61 31.66 14.48
CA ARG A 724 -26.05 33.00 14.08
C ARG A 724 -26.02 33.12 12.56
N ASN A 725 -27.14 33.40 11.95
CA ASN A 725 -27.24 33.69 10.53
C ASN A 725 -27.58 35.18 10.37
N TYR A 726 -26.55 36.00 10.15
CA TYR A 726 -26.67 37.46 10.11
C TYR A 726 -27.50 37.97 8.93
N ILE A 727 -27.64 37.17 7.88
CA ILE A 727 -28.48 37.51 6.73
C ILE A 727 -29.95 37.31 7.12
N GLU A 728 -30.31 36.14 7.62
CA GLU A 728 -31.68 35.86 8.09
C GLU A 728 -32.07 36.81 9.20
N ASP A 729 -31.26 36.99 10.24
CA ASP A 729 -31.53 37.91 11.38
C ASP A 729 -31.77 39.33 10.91
N TRP A 730 -31.02 39.82 9.88
CA TRP A 730 -31.18 41.16 9.37
C TRP A 730 -32.47 41.34 8.57
N PHE A 731 -32.82 40.39 7.69
CA PHE A 731 -34.04 40.41 6.91
C PHE A 731 -35.30 40.33 7.81
N ASP A 732 -35.24 39.49 8.85
CA ASP A 732 -36.31 39.36 9.83
C ASP A 732 -36.53 40.67 10.62
N ALA A 733 -35.43 41.34 10.98
CA ALA A 733 -35.48 42.63 11.67
C ALA A 733 -35.89 43.80 10.76
N HIS A 734 -35.71 43.68 9.44
CA HIS A 734 -35.94 44.73 8.44
C HIS A 734 -36.86 44.26 7.30
N PRO A 735 -38.10 43.80 7.57
CA PRO A 735 -38.99 43.21 6.56
C PRO A 735 -39.43 44.18 5.46
N LYS A 736 -39.21 45.49 5.67
CA LYS A 736 -39.58 46.57 4.74
C LYS A 736 -38.36 47.27 4.13
N ALA A 737 -37.16 46.69 4.26
CA ALA A 737 -35.93 47.28 3.73
C ALA A 737 -35.99 47.46 2.20
N THR A 738 -35.54 48.62 1.73
CA THR A 738 -35.47 48.91 0.29
C THR A 738 -34.39 48.07 -0.40
N PRO A 739 -34.45 47.89 -1.73
CA PRO A 739 -33.39 47.18 -2.46
C PRO A 739 -32.00 47.78 -2.25
N GLU A 740 -31.89 49.09 -2.06
CA GLU A 740 -30.63 49.80 -1.81
C GLU A 740 -30.08 49.44 -0.44
N GLU A 741 -30.90 49.44 0.61
CA GLU A 741 -30.51 49.03 1.98
C GLU A 741 -30.08 47.57 2.03
N GLN A 742 -30.82 46.70 1.33
CA GLN A 742 -30.46 45.30 1.18
C GLN A 742 -29.09 45.14 0.50
N HIS A 743 -28.90 45.87 -0.61
CA HIS A 743 -27.64 45.85 -1.33
C HIS A 743 -26.47 46.39 -0.49
N GLU A 744 -26.67 47.51 0.24
CA GLU A 744 -25.64 48.03 1.15
C GLU A 744 -25.27 47.05 2.24
N PHE A 745 -26.26 46.40 2.87
CA PHE A 745 -26.01 45.40 3.89
C PHE A 745 -25.24 44.18 3.34
N LEU A 746 -25.69 43.61 2.21
CA LEU A 746 -25.08 42.45 1.60
C LEU A 746 -23.69 42.76 1.05
N SER A 747 -23.45 43.98 0.53
CA SER A 747 -22.10 44.37 0.00
C SER A 747 -21.02 44.39 1.07
N LYS A 748 -21.37 44.59 2.33
CA LYS A 748 -20.45 44.57 3.47
C LYS A 748 -20.11 43.15 3.92
N ARG A 749 -20.93 42.15 3.58
CA ARG A 749 -20.75 40.77 3.98
C ARG A 749 -20.21 39.92 2.83
N ARG A 750 -19.23 39.11 3.13
CA ARG A 750 -18.77 38.10 2.19
C ARG A 750 -19.69 36.89 2.26
N ASN A 751 -19.96 36.27 1.14
CA ASN A 751 -20.73 35.01 1.06
C ASN A 751 -19.93 33.83 1.60
N ILE A 752 -19.50 33.93 2.88
CA ILE A 752 -18.70 32.95 3.59
C ILE A 752 -19.40 32.66 4.91
N ASN A 753 -19.49 31.37 5.22
CA ASN A 753 -20.04 30.85 6.46
C ASN A 753 -18.91 30.14 7.24
N PHE A 754 -18.79 30.42 8.53
CA PHE A 754 -17.79 29.83 9.38
C PHE A 754 -18.39 28.80 10.33
N LEU A 755 -17.72 27.67 10.45
CA LEU A 755 -18.03 26.61 11.39
C LEU A 755 -16.80 26.42 12.32
N PHE A 756 -17.01 26.75 13.59
CA PHE A 756 -15.98 26.61 14.61
C PHE A 756 -16.31 25.42 15.51
N ASN A 757 -15.50 24.37 15.47
CA ASN A 757 -15.64 23.26 16.40
C ASN A 757 -14.62 23.43 17.53
N ARG A 758 -15.09 23.89 18.69
CA ARG A 758 -14.25 24.08 19.88
C ARG A 758 -13.86 22.77 20.57
N VAL A 759 -14.56 21.69 20.25
CA VAL A 759 -14.28 20.37 20.83
C VAL A 759 -13.05 19.74 20.16
N THR A 760 -12.92 19.91 18.82
CA THR A 760 -11.81 19.38 18.04
C THR A 760 -10.80 20.44 17.59
N ASP A 761 -11.03 21.71 17.93
CA ASP A 761 -10.30 22.92 17.49
C ASP A 761 -10.26 23.09 15.96
N GLU A 762 -11.29 22.61 15.27
CA GLU A 762 -11.41 22.73 13.82
C GLU A 762 -12.17 23.97 13.41
N LYS A 763 -11.72 24.59 12.32
CA LYS A 763 -12.25 25.82 11.77
C LYS A 763 -12.45 25.65 10.28
N LEU A 764 -13.70 25.71 9.83
CA LEU A 764 -14.06 25.58 8.41
C LEU A 764 -14.69 26.88 7.92
N ALA A 765 -14.31 27.29 6.71
CA ALA A 765 -14.95 28.36 5.96
C ALA A 765 -15.61 27.74 4.72
N ILE A 766 -16.89 27.92 4.55
CA ILE A 766 -17.69 27.31 3.47
C ILE A 766 -18.55 28.37 2.77
N ASP A 767 -18.85 28.12 1.49
CA ASP A 767 -19.75 28.97 0.72
C ASP A 767 -21.24 28.76 1.11
N ALA A 768 -22.15 29.57 0.54
CA ALA A 768 -23.57 29.46 0.81
C ALA A 768 -24.19 28.18 0.26
N GLY A 769 -23.69 27.67 -0.88
CA GLY A 769 -24.19 26.40 -1.48
C GLY A 769 -23.97 25.22 -0.53
N LEU A 770 -22.75 25.09 -0.03
CA LEU A 770 -22.42 24.06 0.93
C LEU A 770 -23.10 24.26 2.28
N TYR A 771 -23.19 25.55 2.76
CA TYR A 771 -23.86 25.85 4.00
C TYR A 771 -25.34 25.45 4.01
N ASN A 772 -26.04 25.68 2.89
CA ASN A 772 -27.46 25.35 2.76
C ASN A 772 -27.70 23.84 2.48
N SER A 773 -26.67 23.07 2.19
CA SER A 773 -26.81 21.62 1.96
C SER A 773 -27.40 20.91 3.19
N LEU A 774 -28.16 19.85 2.96
CA LEU A 774 -28.77 19.05 4.02
C LEU A 774 -27.72 18.53 5.01
N MET A 775 -26.54 18.17 4.53
CA MET A 775 -25.43 17.73 5.37
C MET A 775 -25.09 18.74 6.47
N VAL A 776 -24.99 20.03 6.12
CA VAL A 776 -24.70 21.09 7.08
C VAL A 776 -25.94 21.42 7.92
N GLN A 777 -27.11 21.54 7.29
CA GLN A 777 -28.34 21.93 7.98
C GLN A 777 -28.79 20.89 9.02
N LEU A 778 -28.59 19.60 8.79
CA LEU A 778 -28.85 18.56 9.80
C LEU A 778 -27.93 18.68 11.03
N LEU A 779 -26.74 19.30 10.91
CA LEU A 779 -25.82 19.49 12.03
C LEU A 779 -26.01 20.83 12.76
N VAL A 780 -26.17 21.93 12.01
CA VAL A 780 -26.23 23.29 12.59
C VAL A 780 -27.64 23.79 12.79
N GLY A 781 -28.62 23.25 12.03
CA GLY A 781 -30.00 23.69 12.04
C GLY A 781 -30.76 23.24 13.29
N ASP A 782 -31.91 23.94 13.55
CA ASP A 782 -32.89 23.50 14.53
C ASP A 782 -33.58 22.22 14.00
N PRO A 783 -33.56 21.10 14.73
CA PRO A 783 -34.28 19.88 14.33
C PRO A 783 -35.80 20.09 14.18
N GLN A 784 -36.37 21.13 14.78
CA GLN A 784 -37.77 21.51 14.66
C GLN A 784 -38.05 22.50 13.50
N ASP A 785 -37.03 22.86 12.71
CA ASP A 785 -37.24 23.75 11.55
C ASP A 785 -38.33 23.17 10.64
N PRO A 786 -39.38 23.99 10.30
CA PRO A 786 -40.48 23.56 9.46
C PRO A 786 -40.07 23.03 8.07
N ARG A 787 -38.86 23.36 7.62
CA ARG A 787 -38.32 22.85 6.36
C ARG A 787 -37.79 21.42 6.52
N ILE A 788 -37.35 21.00 7.73
CA ILE A 788 -36.69 19.72 8.00
C ILE A 788 -37.60 18.76 8.74
N SER A 789 -38.26 19.21 9.80
CA SER A 789 -39.07 18.39 10.72
C SER A 789 -40.20 17.56 10.09
N PRO A 790 -40.81 17.95 8.93
CA PRO A 790 -41.78 17.09 8.25
C PRO A 790 -41.17 15.82 7.62
N TYR A 791 -39.87 15.79 7.39
CA TYR A 791 -39.17 14.73 6.66
C TYR A 791 -38.16 13.94 7.51
N PHE A 792 -37.59 14.60 8.53
CA PHE A 792 -36.53 14.06 9.36
C PHE A 792 -36.79 14.35 10.84
N LYS A 793 -36.81 13.29 11.65
CA LYS A 793 -37.01 13.38 13.10
C LYS A 793 -35.70 13.08 13.81
N LEU A 794 -35.20 14.01 14.63
CA LEU A 794 -34.00 13.80 15.42
C LEU A 794 -34.20 12.65 16.42
N VAL A 795 -33.29 11.67 16.43
CA VAL A 795 -33.27 10.51 17.34
C VAL A 795 -32.13 10.60 18.33
N TYR A 796 -30.97 11.09 17.87
CA TYR A 796 -29.78 11.21 18.70
C TYR A 796 -28.95 12.45 18.32
N ASP A 797 -28.39 13.09 19.31
CA ASP A 797 -27.52 14.26 19.17
C ASP A 797 -26.41 14.21 20.23
N ASN A 798 -25.15 14.27 19.80
CA ASN A 798 -24.01 14.51 20.68
C ASN A 798 -23.17 15.72 20.23
N VAL A 799 -23.82 16.65 19.54
CA VAL A 799 -23.24 17.87 18.98
C VAL A 799 -22.35 17.60 17.75
N PHE A 800 -21.52 16.57 17.78
CA PHE A 800 -20.57 16.21 16.72
C PHE A 800 -21.23 15.36 15.62
N ALA A 801 -22.18 14.52 16.00
CA ALA A 801 -22.95 13.69 15.08
C ALA A 801 -24.41 13.63 15.51
N ARG A 802 -25.31 13.68 14.53
CA ARG A 802 -26.76 13.58 14.70
C ARG A 802 -27.34 12.45 13.87
N ILE A 803 -28.30 11.73 14.46
CA ILE A 803 -29.05 10.66 13.79
C ILE A 803 -30.50 11.08 13.64
N TYR A 804 -31.02 11.01 12.44
CA TYR A 804 -32.39 11.32 12.12
C TYR A 804 -33.15 10.12 11.55
N GLU A 805 -34.36 9.86 12.05
CA GLU A 805 -35.31 8.95 11.41
C GLU A 805 -35.91 9.64 10.20
N VAL A 806 -36.01 8.96 9.08
CA VAL A 806 -36.67 9.44 7.85
C VAL A 806 -38.15 9.16 7.95
N LEU A 807 -38.98 10.21 7.96
CA LEU A 807 -40.45 10.13 8.14
C LEU A 807 -41.18 9.74 6.85
#